data_e9159ac284f3319965596e6f5dd4967b
#
_entry.id   e9159ac284f3319965596e6f5dd4967b
#
_cell.length_a   1.000
_cell.length_b   1.000
_cell.length_c   1.000
_cell.angle_alpha   90.00
_cell.angle_beta   90.00
_cell.angle_gamma   90.00
#
_symmetry.space_group_name_H-M   'P 1'
#
loop_
_entity.id
_entity.type
_entity.pdbx_description
1 polymer ?
#
loop_
_entity_poly.entity_id
_entity_poly.type
_entity_poly.pdbx_seq_one_letter_code
_entity_poly.pdbx_strand_id
1 'polypeptide(L)'
;MGTVSDYFSCLVFDDRVMKANLSADVYQSLRKTIDQGAKLDASVANAVAAAMKDWAVGHGATHYTHWFQPLTGITAEKHDSFISPAPDGGIIMDFSGKELIKGEPDASSFPSGGLRATFEARGYTAWDPTSYAFIKGKTLCIPTAFCSYGGEALDKKTPLLRSMEALNRQAMRILKLFGNEDVKCVRTSVGPEQEYFLIPKELYEQRKDLIYTGRTLFGAKPPKGQEMDDHYFGVIKPRVAAYMADLNEELWKLGILAKTEHNEVAPAQHELAPIYSTTNIATDHNQLTMEIMQKVAAKHGLVCLLHEKPFAGVNGSGKHNNWSIATDTGVNLLSPGETPYENAQFLLFLCAVIKAVDDYQDLLRISVATAGNDHRLGANEAPPAVVSIFLGDELQGILDAIENDTPYEAARKKTMKLGVDVLPRFARDTTDRNRTSPFAFTGNKFEFRMVGSSNSIACANIMLNAAVAESLKIYADRLEGAENFEAKLHEMIQKTIKDHKRIIFNGNGYDDAWLEEAARRGLSNYPTTPDCIPHIMDGKNVQMLTAHKVLSEAEMRSRCEILLENYCKTVIIEANTMIDIARKQILPAVQGYTAELAGGVAAKKAISTDIVCGYESGLIARLSVLTDQIAAKTDELEASVLELKGAADVAQEAYAIRDAVIGRMAALRAVADEAETVTAEKYWPFPTYGELLFGVR
;
A
#
# COMPACT_ATOMS: atom_id res chain seq x y z
N MET A 1 -24.95 -0.26 -25.30
CA MET A 1 -23.85 -0.91 -24.53
C MET A 1 -24.42 -2.15 -23.88
N GLY A 2 -23.67 -3.26 -23.87
CA GLY A 2 -24.05 -4.46 -23.13
C GLY A 2 -24.07 -4.20 -21.61
N THR A 3 -24.61 -5.12 -20.84
CA THR A 3 -24.58 -5.06 -19.37
C THR A 3 -23.14 -5.35 -18.88
N VAL A 4 -22.80 -4.99 -17.64
CA VAL A 4 -21.47 -5.28 -17.05
C VAL A 4 -21.10 -6.76 -17.19
N SER A 5 -22.07 -7.67 -17.04
CA SER A 5 -21.85 -9.10 -17.19
C SER A 5 -21.40 -9.52 -18.60
N ASP A 6 -21.68 -8.71 -19.64
CA ASP A 6 -21.32 -9.04 -21.02
C ASP A 6 -19.84 -8.76 -21.31
N TYR A 7 -19.21 -7.81 -20.58
CA TYR A 7 -17.82 -7.42 -20.82
C TYR A 7 -16.90 -7.63 -19.61
N PHE A 8 -17.42 -8.05 -18.46
CA PHE A 8 -16.60 -8.34 -17.29
C PHE A 8 -15.54 -9.40 -17.61
N SER A 9 -14.27 -9.09 -17.28
CA SER A 9 -13.12 -9.98 -17.56
C SER A 9 -12.86 -10.26 -19.05
N CYS A 10 -13.38 -9.44 -19.97
CA CYS A 10 -13.22 -9.68 -21.42
C CYS A 10 -11.77 -9.53 -21.90
N LEU A 11 -10.90 -8.85 -21.14
CA LEU A 11 -9.47 -8.67 -21.42
C LEU A 11 -8.57 -9.57 -20.57
N VAL A 12 -9.11 -10.64 -19.98
CA VAL A 12 -8.36 -11.56 -19.10
C VAL A 12 -8.41 -12.98 -19.66
N PHE A 13 -7.26 -13.63 -19.72
CA PHE A 13 -7.15 -15.05 -20.05
C PHE A 13 -7.49 -15.88 -18.80
N ASP A 14 -8.74 -15.76 -18.37
CA ASP A 14 -9.27 -16.39 -17.13
C ASP A 14 -9.59 -17.88 -17.35
N ASP A 15 -10.10 -18.53 -16.31
CA ASP A 15 -10.45 -19.95 -16.34
C ASP A 15 -11.49 -20.30 -17.40
N ARG A 16 -12.44 -19.38 -17.69
CA ARG A 16 -13.47 -19.56 -18.74
C ARG A 16 -12.82 -19.56 -20.12
N VAL A 17 -11.90 -18.62 -20.34
CA VAL A 17 -11.16 -18.49 -21.61
C VAL A 17 -10.21 -19.67 -21.79
N MET A 18 -9.50 -20.08 -20.74
CA MET A 18 -8.63 -21.26 -20.75
C MET A 18 -9.42 -22.51 -21.15
N LYS A 19 -10.56 -22.76 -20.50
CA LYS A 19 -11.41 -23.92 -20.76
C LYS A 19 -11.99 -23.92 -22.19
N ALA A 20 -12.25 -22.75 -22.76
CA ALA A 20 -12.77 -22.63 -24.12
C ALA A 20 -11.70 -22.80 -25.21
N ASN A 21 -10.43 -22.49 -24.92
CA ASN A 21 -9.35 -22.44 -25.90
C ASN A 21 -8.30 -23.56 -25.76
N LEU A 22 -8.35 -24.35 -24.69
CA LEU A 22 -7.44 -25.47 -24.44
C LEU A 22 -8.17 -26.81 -24.62
N SER A 23 -7.43 -27.85 -25.05
CA SER A 23 -7.97 -29.21 -24.96
C SER A 23 -8.21 -29.62 -23.51
N ALA A 24 -9.14 -30.55 -23.27
CA ALA A 24 -9.50 -30.99 -21.94
C ALA A 24 -8.29 -31.47 -21.11
N ASP A 25 -7.38 -32.21 -21.73
CA ASP A 25 -6.18 -32.75 -21.08
C ASP A 25 -5.19 -31.65 -20.68
N VAL A 26 -4.95 -30.69 -21.60
CA VAL A 26 -4.08 -29.52 -21.33
C VAL A 26 -4.67 -28.66 -20.21
N TYR A 27 -5.96 -28.39 -20.28
CA TYR A 27 -6.65 -27.62 -19.22
C TYR A 27 -6.56 -28.31 -17.87
N GLN A 28 -6.83 -29.62 -17.80
CA GLN A 28 -6.73 -30.36 -16.54
C GLN A 28 -5.29 -30.40 -16.00
N SER A 29 -4.29 -30.56 -16.86
CA SER A 29 -2.89 -30.52 -16.46
C SER A 29 -2.50 -29.15 -15.91
N LEU A 30 -2.91 -28.07 -16.57
CA LEU A 30 -2.69 -26.70 -16.09
C LEU A 30 -3.40 -26.46 -14.74
N ARG A 31 -4.64 -26.94 -14.58
CA ARG A 31 -5.36 -26.86 -13.30
C ARG A 31 -4.64 -27.57 -12.16
N LYS A 32 -4.04 -28.73 -12.40
CA LYS A 32 -3.22 -29.40 -11.38
C LYS A 32 -2.01 -28.57 -10.95
N THR A 33 -1.39 -27.86 -11.91
CA THR A 33 -0.29 -26.93 -11.59
C THR A 33 -0.80 -25.77 -10.71
N ILE A 34 -1.92 -25.14 -11.09
CA ILE A 34 -2.51 -24.00 -10.38
C ILE A 34 -3.01 -24.37 -8.97
N ASP A 35 -3.71 -25.49 -8.86
CA ASP A 35 -4.41 -25.88 -7.63
C ASP A 35 -3.54 -26.68 -6.66
N GLN A 36 -2.56 -27.42 -7.14
CA GLN A 36 -1.78 -28.38 -6.38
C GLN A 36 -0.26 -28.15 -6.43
N GLY A 37 0.21 -27.14 -7.18
CA GLY A 37 1.63 -26.88 -7.38
C GLY A 37 2.37 -27.98 -8.18
N ALA A 38 1.64 -28.76 -9.00
CA ALA A 38 2.26 -29.78 -9.84
C ALA A 38 3.19 -29.14 -10.89
N LYS A 39 4.30 -29.83 -11.21
CA LYS A 39 5.24 -29.32 -12.22
C LYS A 39 4.57 -29.22 -13.58
N LEU A 40 4.73 -28.08 -14.24
CA LEU A 40 4.23 -27.86 -15.60
C LEU A 40 5.05 -28.65 -16.62
N ASP A 41 4.38 -29.39 -17.50
CA ASP A 41 5.01 -30.06 -18.63
C ASP A 41 5.28 -29.08 -19.78
N ALA A 42 6.40 -29.25 -20.49
CA ALA A 42 6.78 -28.37 -21.59
C ALA A 42 5.78 -28.42 -22.78
N SER A 43 5.16 -29.56 -23.03
CA SER A 43 4.12 -29.70 -24.07
C SER A 43 2.86 -28.92 -23.71
N VAL A 44 2.47 -28.95 -22.42
CA VAL A 44 1.36 -28.14 -21.88
C VAL A 44 1.67 -26.66 -22.02
N ALA A 45 2.89 -26.23 -21.70
CA ALA A 45 3.30 -24.83 -21.84
C ALA A 45 3.20 -24.33 -23.30
N ASN A 46 3.60 -25.14 -24.29
CA ASN A 46 3.48 -24.78 -25.71
C ASN A 46 2.00 -24.62 -26.12
N ALA A 47 1.14 -25.53 -25.70
CA ALA A 47 -0.29 -25.45 -26.01
C ALA A 47 -0.95 -24.22 -25.36
N VAL A 48 -0.58 -23.90 -24.11
CA VAL A 48 -1.08 -22.70 -23.41
C VAL A 48 -0.57 -21.43 -24.09
N ALA A 49 0.71 -21.36 -24.46
CA ALA A 49 1.30 -20.21 -25.14
C ALA A 49 0.60 -19.93 -26.48
N ALA A 50 0.38 -20.97 -27.30
CA ALA A 50 -0.33 -20.84 -28.57
C ALA A 50 -1.76 -20.32 -28.38
N ALA A 51 -2.53 -20.91 -27.45
CA ALA A 51 -3.90 -20.49 -27.16
C ALA A 51 -3.96 -19.05 -26.60
N MET A 52 -3.03 -18.70 -25.73
CA MET A 52 -2.94 -17.35 -25.13
C MET A 52 -2.61 -16.30 -26.21
N LYS A 53 -1.67 -16.58 -27.11
CA LYS A 53 -1.33 -15.74 -28.24
C LYS A 53 -2.52 -15.57 -29.19
N ASP A 54 -3.16 -16.67 -29.61
CA ASP A 54 -4.28 -16.61 -30.55
C ASP A 54 -5.45 -15.82 -29.97
N TRP A 55 -5.74 -16.00 -28.69
CA TRP A 55 -6.73 -15.21 -27.97
C TRP A 55 -6.33 -13.72 -27.94
N ALA A 56 -5.08 -13.41 -27.58
CA ALA A 56 -4.60 -12.03 -27.47
C ALA A 56 -4.60 -11.31 -28.82
N VAL A 57 -4.14 -11.98 -29.90
CA VAL A 57 -4.16 -11.46 -31.27
C VAL A 57 -5.60 -11.25 -31.74
N GLY A 58 -6.51 -12.15 -31.42
CA GLY A 58 -7.94 -11.99 -31.67
C GLY A 58 -8.57 -10.76 -31.00
N HIS A 59 -7.98 -10.27 -29.90
CA HIS A 59 -8.32 -9.01 -29.22
C HIS A 59 -7.48 -7.81 -29.68
N GLY A 60 -6.67 -7.95 -30.74
CA GLY A 60 -5.87 -6.87 -31.33
C GLY A 60 -4.51 -6.64 -30.68
N ALA A 61 -4.04 -7.54 -29.82
CA ALA A 61 -2.69 -7.47 -29.28
C ALA A 61 -1.64 -7.75 -30.37
N THR A 62 -0.54 -7.02 -30.33
CA THR A 62 0.60 -7.15 -31.24
C THR A 62 1.90 -7.50 -30.51
N HIS A 63 1.91 -7.29 -29.22
CA HIS A 63 3.05 -7.48 -28.32
C HIS A 63 2.65 -8.29 -27.10
N TYR A 64 3.67 -8.86 -26.44
CA TYR A 64 3.55 -9.44 -25.11
C TYR A 64 4.62 -8.85 -24.19
N THR A 65 4.42 -8.99 -22.88
CA THR A 65 5.41 -8.63 -21.86
C THR A 65 5.32 -9.58 -20.69
N HIS A 66 6.47 -9.91 -20.11
CA HIS A 66 6.54 -10.47 -18.76
C HIS A 66 6.35 -9.33 -17.78
N TRP A 67 5.16 -9.27 -17.16
CA TRP A 67 4.74 -8.25 -16.24
C TRP A 67 5.04 -8.68 -14.81
N PHE A 68 5.81 -7.88 -14.07
CA PHE A 68 6.21 -8.21 -12.70
C PHE A 68 6.27 -6.98 -11.79
N GLN A 69 6.36 -7.22 -10.48
CA GLN A 69 6.42 -6.20 -9.43
C GLN A 69 7.86 -6.08 -8.92
N PRO A 70 8.65 -5.08 -9.35
CA PRO A 70 10.02 -4.89 -8.90
C PRO A 70 10.06 -4.48 -7.41
N LEU A 71 11.26 -4.49 -6.81
CA LEU A 71 11.45 -4.03 -5.42
C LEU A 71 11.10 -2.55 -5.25
N THR A 72 11.32 -1.74 -6.29
CA THR A 72 10.94 -0.31 -6.34
C THR A 72 9.99 -0.06 -7.51
N GLY A 73 9.14 0.96 -7.40
CA GLY A 73 8.13 1.27 -8.42
C GLY A 73 6.89 0.38 -8.35
N ILE A 74 5.98 0.55 -9.32
CA ILE A 74 4.68 -0.13 -9.36
C ILE A 74 4.81 -1.46 -10.10
N THR A 75 5.12 -1.41 -11.40
CA THR A 75 5.30 -2.58 -12.26
C THR A 75 6.45 -2.37 -13.23
N ALA A 76 7.00 -3.46 -13.77
CA ALA A 76 8.02 -3.45 -14.81
C ALA A 76 7.56 -4.25 -16.03
N GLU A 77 7.87 -3.73 -17.21
CA GLU A 77 7.45 -4.27 -18.50
C GLU A 77 8.57 -4.10 -19.53
N LYS A 78 8.73 -5.10 -20.39
CA LYS A 78 9.53 -5.04 -21.61
C LYS A 78 8.72 -5.67 -22.74
N HIS A 79 8.23 -4.84 -23.65
CA HIS A 79 7.33 -5.29 -24.73
C HIS A 79 8.12 -5.92 -25.87
N ASP A 80 7.87 -7.20 -26.13
CA ASP A 80 8.35 -7.91 -27.29
C ASP A 80 7.19 -8.17 -28.27
N SER A 81 7.40 -8.01 -29.58
CA SER A 81 6.37 -8.28 -30.56
C SER A 81 6.22 -9.80 -30.80
N PHE A 82 5.03 -10.24 -31.20
CA PHE A 82 4.82 -11.61 -31.64
C PHE A 82 5.43 -11.93 -33.02
N ILE A 83 6.08 -10.97 -33.66
CA ILE A 83 6.59 -11.12 -35.04
C ILE A 83 7.83 -11.99 -35.06
N SER A 84 7.80 -13.03 -35.87
CA SER A 84 8.95 -13.83 -36.23
C SER A 84 9.11 -13.90 -37.77
N PRO A 85 10.34 -13.98 -38.30
CA PRO A 85 10.55 -14.07 -39.75
C PRO A 85 10.03 -15.42 -40.29
N ALA A 86 9.30 -15.38 -41.39
CA ALA A 86 8.89 -16.58 -42.13
C ALA A 86 9.94 -16.97 -43.15
N PRO A 87 10.05 -18.27 -43.51
CA PRO A 87 11.03 -18.76 -44.50
C PRO A 87 10.89 -18.15 -45.90
N ASP A 88 9.71 -17.66 -46.23
CA ASP A 88 9.39 -17.04 -47.55
C ASP A 88 9.72 -15.54 -47.60
N GLY A 89 10.32 -15.00 -46.52
CA GLY A 89 10.65 -13.57 -46.40
C GLY A 89 9.49 -12.71 -45.85
N GLY A 90 8.36 -13.32 -45.51
CA GLY A 90 7.25 -12.70 -44.79
C GLY A 90 7.44 -12.74 -43.28
N ILE A 91 6.34 -12.59 -42.54
CA ILE A 91 6.30 -12.70 -41.07
C ILE A 91 5.24 -13.70 -40.64
N ILE A 92 5.47 -14.28 -39.47
CA ILE A 92 4.46 -15.03 -38.71
C ILE A 92 4.29 -14.41 -37.34
N MET A 93 3.12 -14.63 -36.75
CA MET A 93 2.88 -14.30 -35.33
C MET A 93 3.11 -15.56 -34.52
N ASP A 94 4.17 -15.57 -33.71
CA ASP A 94 4.60 -16.73 -32.93
C ASP A 94 4.79 -16.39 -31.45
N PHE A 95 4.57 -17.38 -30.60
CA PHE A 95 4.81 -17.29 -29.16
C PHE A 95 4.91 -18.71 -28.60
N SER A 96 6.09 -19.07 -28.15
CA SER A 96 6.40 -20.44 -27.71
C SER A 96 6.19 -20.62 -26.20
N GLY A 97 6.03 -21.87 -25.77
CA GLY A 97 6.01 -22.20 -24.35
C GLY A 97 7.30 -21.84 -23.62
N LYS A 98 8.44 -21.79 -24.31
CA LYS A 98 9.70 -21.33 -23.75
C LYS A 98 9.62 -19.82 -23.41
N GLU A 99 9.07 -19.03 -24.33
CA GLU A 99 8.86 -17.59 -24.14
C GLU A 99 7.80 -17.29 -23.08
N LEU A 100 6.77 -18.14 -22.95
CA LEU A 100 5.78 -18.06 -21.88
C LEU A 100 6.42 -18.32 -20.52
N ILE A 101 7.17 -19.44 -20.39
CA ILE A 101 7.70 -19.86 -19.07
C ILE A 101 8.78 -18.93 -18.57
N LYS A 102 9.68 -18.43 -19.46
CA LYS A 102 10.89 -17.73 -19.05
C LYS A 102 11.22 -16.59 -20.00
N GLY A 103 11.48 -15.40 -19.41
CA GLY A 103 12.15 -14.28 -20.06
C GLY A 103 13.54 -14.06 -19.49
N GLU A 104 14.39 -13.35 -20.24
CA GLU A 104 15.75 -13.00 -19.83
C GLU A 104 15.94 -11.47 -19.96
N PRO A 105 15.29 -10.65 -19.08
CA PRO A 105 15.47 -9.21 -19.11
C PRO A 105 16.87 -8.82 -18.65
N ASP A 106 17.34 -7.65 -19.07
CA ASP A 106 18.53 -7.02 -18.51
C ASP A 106 18.24 -6.56 -17.06
N ALA A 107 18.90 -7.19 -16.10
CA ALA A 107 18.74 -6.89 -14.68
C ALA A 107 19.70 -5.80 -14.17
N SER A 108 20.60 -5.27 -15.02
CA SER A 108 21.65 -4.34 -14.60
C SER A 108 21.11 -3.03 -14.03
N SER A 109 19.95 -2.59 -14.50
CA SER A 109 19.28 -1.35 -14.07
C SER A 109 18.33 -1.51 -12.88
N PHE A 110 18.04 -2.75 -12.46
CA PHE A 110 17.16 -2.98 -11.31
C PHE A 110 17.94 -2.93 -9.99
N PRO A 111 17.39 -2.32 -8.93
CA PRO A 111 17.98 -2.35 -7.60
C PRO A 111 18.20 -3.79 -7.13
N SER A 112 19.39 -4.12 -6.68
CA SER A 112 19.76 -5.46 -6.23
C SER A 112 20.30 -5.53 -4.80
N GLY A 113 20.62 -4.38 -4.17
CA GLY A 113 21.16 -4.32 -2.80
C GLY A 113 22.29 -5.33 -2.57
N GLY A 114 23.25 -5.40 -3.50
CA GLY A 114 24.39 -6.31 -3.40
C GLY A 114 24.13 -7.77 -3.81
N LEU A 115 22.89 -8.18 -4.14
CA LEU A 115 22.61 -9.56 -4.61
C LEU A 115 23.21 -9.89 -5.98
N ARG A 116 23.54 -8.89 -6.75
CA ARG A 116 24.10 -9.04 -8.10
C ARG A 116 25.51 -8.44 -8.15
N ALA A 117 26.46 -9.17 -8.70
CA ALA A 117 27.77 -8.60 -9.01
C ALA A 117 27.64 -7.52 -10.10
N THR A 118 28.53 -6.52 -10.07
CA THR A 118 28.44 -5.36 -10.97
C THR A 118 28.47 -5.74 -12.46
N PHE A 119 29.16 -6.83 -12.81
CA PHE A 119 29.27 -7.32 -14.18
C PHE A 119 28.10 -8.24 -14.61
N GLU A 120 27.22 -8.64 -13.69
CA GLU A 120 26.07 -9.47 -14.02
C GLU A 120 24.95 -8.61 -14.57
N ALA A 121 24.52 -8.85 -15.78
CA ALA A 121 23.42 -8.14 -16.43
C ALA A 121 22.15 -8.99 -16.57
N ARG A 122 22.29 -10.34 -16.55
CA ARG A 122 21.16 -11.24 -16.80
C ARG A 122 20.30 -11.44 -15.56
N GLY A 123 18.99 -11.31 -15.72
CA GLY A 123 17.97 -11.79 -14.79
C GLY A 123 17.01 -12.74 -15.49
N TYR A 124 16.11 -13.33 -14.71
CA TYR A 124 15.10 -14.24 -15.25
C TYR A 124 13.72 -13.85 -14.73
N THR A 125 12.74 -13.83 -15.66
CA THR A 125 11.33 -13.84 -15.30
C THR A 125 10.80 -15.25 -15.42
N ALA A 126 9.88 -15.64 -14.52
CA ALA A 126 9.23 -16.94 -14.55
C ALA A 126 7.71 -16.77 -14.49
N TRP A 127 7.00 -17.40 -15.43
CA TRP A 127 5.54 -17.33 -15.47
C TRP A 127 4.90 -17.82 -14.16
N ASP A 128 3.95 -17.04 -13.67
CA ASP A 128 3.08 -17.42 -12.56
C ASP A 128 1.71 -17.86 -13.07
N PRO A 129 1.44 -19.16 -13.19
CA PRO A 129 0.15 -19.66 -13.67
C PRO A 129 -1.00 -19.44 -12.68
N THR A 130 -0.72 -19.03 -11.45
CA THR A 130 -1.74 -18.76 -10.41
C THR A 130 -2.33 -17.36 -10.50
N SER A 131 -1.81 -16.53 -11.41
CA SER A 131 -2.35 -15.22 -11.76
C SER A 131 -2.64 -15.15 -13.26
N TYR A 132 -3.78 -14.56 -13.62
CA TYR A 132 -4.23 -14.55 -15.02
C TYR A 132 -3.47 -13.53 -15.87
N ALA A 133 -3.11 -13.94 -17.10
CA ALA A 133 -2.64 -13.00 -18.11
C ALA A 133 -3.78 -12.12 -18.60
N PHE A 134 -3.47 -10.89 -18.97
CA PHE A 134 -4.45 -9.89 -19.35
C PHE A 134 -3.94 -9.00 -20.49
N ILE A 135 -4.86 -8.34 -21.20
CA ILE A 135 -4.51 -7.41 -22.27
C ILE A 135 -4.61 -5.97 -21.76
N LYS A 136 -3.52 -5.22 -21.94
CA LYS A 136 -3.43 -3.80 -21.65
C LYS A 136 -3.06 -3.04 -22.94
N GLY A 137 -4.00 -2.29 -23.48
CA GLY A 137 -3.85 -1.68 -24.79
C GLY A 137 -3.69 -2.71 -25.92
N LYS A 138 -2.49 -2.80 -26.52
CA LYS A 138 -2.14 -3.78 -27.55
C LYS A 138 -1.11 -4.81 -27.08
N THR A 139 -0.98 -5.00 -25.80
CA THR A 139 0.04 -5.87 -25.20
C THR A 139 -0.60 -6.92 -24.29
N LEU A 140 -0.25 -8.18 -24.52
CA LEU A 140 -0.52 -9.28 -23.60
C LEU A 140 0.46 -9.18 -22.43
N CYS A 141 -0.06 -8.92 -21.22
CA CYS A 141 0.71 -8.88 -19.99
C CYS A 141 0.63 -10.23 -19.28
N ILE A 142 1.76 -10.86 -19.04
CA ILE A 142 1.88 -12.18 -18.43
C ILE A 142 2.47 -12.00 -17.03
N PRO A 143 1.71 -12.26 -15.94
CA PRO A 143 2.24 -12.15 -14.58
C PRO A 143 3.41 -13.10 -14.35
N THR A 144 4.52 -12.56 -13.85
CA THR A 144 5.75 -13.32 -13.63
C THR A 144 6.42 -12.97 -12.31
N ALA A 145 7.21 -13.90 -11.80
CA ALA A 145 8.25 -13.66 -10.82
C ALA A 145 9.51 -13.12 -11.52
N PHE A 146 10.40 -12.45 -10.76
CA PHE A 146 11.67 -11.96 -11.27
C PHE A 146 12.81 -12.27 -10.30
N CYS A 147 13.89 -12.85 -10.79
CA CYS A 147 15.06 -13.20 -10.00
C CYS A 147 16.38 -12.81 -10.68
N SER A 148 17.45 -12.76 -9.87
CA SER A 148 18.81 -12.57 -10.33
C SER A 148 19.33 -13.78 -11.12
N TYR A 149 20.50 -13.65 -11.70
CA TYR A 149 21.21 -14.78 -12.32
C TYR A 149 21.46 -15.93 -11.33
N GLY A 150 21.71 -15.62 -10.06
CA GLY A 150 21.89 -16.59 -8.97
C GLY A 150 20.59 -17.23 -8.47
N GLY A 151 19.42 -16.69 -8.84
CA GLY A 151 18.11 -17.18 -8.45
C GLY A 151 17.49 -16.47 -7.24
N GLU A 152 18.15 -15.45 -6.67
CA GLU A 152 17.57 -14.64 -5.59
C GLU A 152 16.44 -13.78 -6.11
N ALA A 153 15.36 -13.65 -5.31
CA ALA A 153 14.19 -12.87 -5.66
C ALA A 153 14.51 -11.36 -5.69
N LEU A 154 14.32 -10.74 -6.85
CA LEU A 154 14.44 -9.30 -7.08
C LEU A 154 13.08 -8.60 -7.23
N ASP A 155 12.01 -9.29 -6.84
CA ASP A 155 10.63 -8.85 -6.93
C ASP A 155 9.90 -8.96 -5.59
N LYS A 156 8.63 -8.56 -5.60
CA LYS A 156 7.71 -8.70 -4.45
C LYS A 156 6.84 -9.96 -4.56
N LYS A 157 6.62 -10.48 -5.77
CA LYS A 157 5.72 -11.63 -5.99
C LYS A 157 6.33 -12.94 -5.46
N THR A 158 7.61 -13.20 -5.70
CA THR A 158 8.26 -14.45 -5.26
C THR A 158 8.16 -14.64 -3.74
N PRO A 159 8.53 -13.67 -2.88
CA PRO A 159 8.35 -13.82 -1.43
C PRO A 159 6.87 -13.91 -1.03
N LEU A 160 5.95 -13.25 -1.75
CA LEU A 160 4.53 -13.34 -1.49
C LEU A 160 4.02 -14.78 -1.68
N LEU A 161 4.32 -15.40 -2.81
CA LEU A 161 3.95 -16.79 -3.09
C LEU A 161 4.56 -17.75 -2.07
N ARG A 162 5.85 -17.57 -1.73
CA ARG A 162 6.53 -18.37 -0.70
C ARG A 162 5.85 -18.24 0.68
N SER A 163 5.41 -17.03 1.05
CA SER A 163 4.71 -16.80 2.32
C SER A 163 3.32 -17.45 2.35
N MET A 164 2.60 -17.43 1.24
CA MET A 164 1.30 -18.11 1.09
C MET A 164 1.46 -19.62 1.21
N GLU A 165 2.48 -20.21 0.59
CA GLU A 165 2.80 -21.64 0.72
C GLU A 165 3.19 -22.01 2.16
N ALA A 166 3.99 -21.18 2.84
CA ALA A 166 4.37 -21.40 4.23
C ALA A 166 3.14 -21.43 5.13
N LEU A 167 2.24 -20.47 4.99
CA LEU A 167 0.99 -20.42 5.76
C LEU A 167 0.10 -21.62 5.44
N ASN A 168 -0.12 -21.93 4.16
CA ASN A 168 -0.89 -23.11 3.75
C ASN A 168 -0.38 -24.39 4.42
N ARG A 169 0.92 -24.63 4.37
CA ARG A 169 1.56 -25.83 4.94
C ARG A 169 1.25 -25.98 6.44
N GLN A 170 1.33 -24.90 7.21
CA GLN A 170 1.12 -24.96 8.65
C GLN A 170 -0.37 -24.99 9.00
N ALA A 171 -1.21 -24.24 8.30
CA ALA A 171 -2.66 -24.27 8.49
C ALA A 171 -3.24 -25.66 8.18
N MET A 172 -2.74 -26.34 7.15
CA MET A 172 -3.15 -27.73 6.83
C MET A 172 -2.79 -28.74 7.92
N ARG A 173 -1.66 -28.55 8.63
CA ARG A 173 -1.32 -29.37 9.80
C ARG A 173 -2.35 -29.21 10.92
N ILE A 174 -2.73 -27.96 11.21
CA ILE A 174 -3.74 -27.64 12.22
C ILE A 174 -5.10 -28.24 11.83
N LEU A 175 -5.55 -28.02 10.59
CA LEU A 175 -6.86 -28.50 10.13
C LEU A 175 -6.99 -30.03 10.20
N LYS A 176 -5.93 -30.76 9.93
CA LYS A 176 -5.90 -32.23 10.11
C LYS A 176 -6.14 -32.63 11.56
N LEU A 177 -5.61 -31.89 12.53
CA LEU A 177 -5.83 -32.16 13.95
C LEU A 177 -7.29 -31.95 14.37
N PHE A 178 -8.01 -31.07 13.68
CA PHE A 178 -9.45 -30.86 13.85
C PHE A 178 -10.32 -31.80 12.99
N GLY A 179 -9.72 -32.76 12.27
CA GLY A 179 -10.44 -33.73 11.45
C GLY A 179 -10.97 -33.20 10.10
N ASN A 180 -10.44 -32.10 9.60
CA ASN A 180 -10.81 -31.58 8.28
C ASN A 180 -10.06 -32.34 7.17
N GLU A 181 -10.57 -33.52 6.79
CA GLU A 181 -9.93 -34.41 5.80
C GLU A 181 -10.23 -34.04 4.35
N ASP A 182 -11.31 -33.30 4.10
CA ASP A 182 -11.77 -32.87 2.77
C ASP A 182 -11.01 -31.63 2.23
N VAL A 183 -10.35 -30.87 3.11
CA VAL A 183 -9.58 -29.68 2.76
C VAL A 183 -8.27 -30.07 2.09
N LYS A 184 -7.99 -29.51 0.92
CA LYS A 184 -6.75 -29.76 0.16
C LYS A 184 -5.74 -28.63 0.26
N CYS A 185 -6.23 -27.39 0.42
CA CYS A 185 -5.37 -26.24 0.62
C CYS A 185 -6.07 -25.12 1.39
N VAL A 186 -5.25 -24.29 2.03
CA VAL A 186 -5.66 -23.05 2.69
C VAL A 186 -5.06 -21.88 1.93
N ARG A 187 -5.86 -20.84 1.68
CA ARG A 187 -5.45 -19.65 0.96
C ARG A 187 -5.73 -18.41 1.79
N THR A 188 -4.85 -17.44 1.71
CA THR A 188 -5.12 -16.10 2.20
C THR A 188 -5.87 -15.31 1.16
N SER A 189 -6.76 -14.45 1.61
CA SER A 189 -7.53 -13.52 0.78
C SER A 189 -7.36 -12.09 1.26
N VAL A 190 -7.40 -11.14 0.33
CA VAL A 190 -7.23 -9.72 0.62
C VAL A 190 -8.19 -8.89 -0.21
N GLY A 191 -8.75 -7.84 0.42
CA GLY A 191 -9.49 -6.76 -0.23
C GLY A 191 -8.87 -5.43 0.18
N PRO A 192 -7.98 -4.83 -0.63
CA PRO A 192 -7.36 -3.55 -0.31
C PRO A 192 -8.28 -2.40 -0.72
N GLU A 193 -8.60 -1.51 0.20
CA GLU A 193 -9.31 -0.25 -0.05
C GLU A 193 -8.29 0.80 -0.49
N GLN A 194 -8.47 1.43 -1.66
CA GLN A 194 -7.51 2.36 -2.23
C GLN A 194 -8.00 3.79 -2.10
N GLU A 195 -7.36 4.57 -1.23
CA GLU A 195 -7.56 6.01 -1.14
C GLU A 195 -6.66 6.77 -2.13
N TYR A 196 -7.13 7.90 -2.63
CA TYR A 196 -6.41 8.72 -3.59
C TYR A 196 -6.97 10.15 -3.67
N PHE A 197 -6.18 11.09 -4.21
CA PHE A 197 -6.62 12.46 -4.50
C PHE A 197 -6.79 12.66 -6.00
N LEU A 198 -7.78 13.48 -6.39
CA LEU A 198 -7.98 13.95 -7.76
C LEU A 198 -7.86 15.47 -7.80
N ILE A 199 -6.93 15.98 -8.61
CA ILE A 199 -6.73 17.42 -8.82
C ILE A 199 -6.77 17.77 -10.30
N PRO A 200 -7.10 19.02 -10.68
CA PRO A 200 -7.03 19.46 -12.06
C PRO A 200 -5.62 19.34 -12.63
N LYS A 201 -5.50 18.79 -13.85
CA LYS A 201 -4.21 18.59 -14.52
C LYS A 201 -3.49 19.91 -14.77
N GLU A 202 -4.22 20.93 -15.16
CA GLU A 202 -3.70 22.27 -15.42
C GLU A 202 -3.05 22.94 -14.20
N LEU A 203 -3.51 22.61 -12.99
CA LEU A 203 -2.91 23.09 -11.74
C LEU A 203 -1.69 22.23 -11.34
N TYR A 204 -1.78 20.91 -11.55
CA TYR A 204 -0.66 20.00 -11.31
C TYR A 204 0.58 20.35 -12.13
N GLU A 205 0.39 20.68 -13.43
CA GLU A 205 1.49 21.02 -14.35
C GLU A 205 2.25 22.27 -13.95
N GLN A 206 1.68 23.12 -13.09
CA GLN A 206 2.31 24.32 -12.56
C GLN A 206 3.09 24.07 -11.25
N ARG A 207 3.03 22.85 -10.68
CA ARG A 207 3.63 22.49 -9.39
C ARG A 207 4.78 21.50 -9.57
N LYS A 208 6.02 21.99 -9.57
CA LYS A 208 7.22 21.12 -9.67
C LYS A 208 7.32 20.10 -8.56
N ASP A 209 6.92 20.46 -7.34
CA ASP A 209 6.91 19.52 -6.19
C ASP A 209 5.97 18.34 -6.44
N LEU A 210 4.75 18.56 -6.91
CA LEU A 210 3.83 17.48 -7.27
C LEU A 210 4.38 16.61 -8.41
N ILE A 211 5.01 17.22 -9.43
CA ILE A 211 5.58 16.52 -10.59
C ILE A 211 6.75 15.62 -10.16
N TYR A 212 7.66 16.11 -9.33
CA TYR A 212 8.89 15.40 -8.99
C TYR A 212 8.75 14.47 -7.79
N THR A 213 7.86 14.80 -6.84
CA THR A 213 7.79 14.10 -5.55
C THR A 213 6.41 13.51 -5.24
N GLY A 214 5.38 13.84 -6.02
CA GLY A 214 4.00 13.39 -5.78
C GLY A 214 3.31 14.09 -4.61
N ARG A 215 3.99 15.02 -3.91
CA ARG A 215 3.42 15.80 -2.80
C ARG A 215 3.81 17.27 -2.87
N THR A 216 3.02 18.11 -2.21
CA THR A 216 3.35 19.52 -2.05
C THR A 216 4.43 19.69 -0.98
N LEU A 217 5.50 20.40 -1.34
CA LEU A 217 6.59 20.73 -0.41
C LEU A 217 6.38 22.12 0.24
N PHE A 218 5.56 22.96 -0.37
CA PHE A 218 5.10 24.25 0.12
C PHE A 218 3.58 24.35 -0.02
N GLY A 219 2.95 25.18 0.78
CA GLY A 219 1.54 25.49 0.71
C GLY A 219 0.97 25.89 2.06
N ALA A 220 0.54 27.14 2.16
CA ALA A 220 -0.16 27.69 3.32
C ALA A 220 -1.54 27.04 3.48
N LYS A 221 -2.02 26.96 4.74
CA LYS A 221 -3.37 26.47 5.03
C LYS A 221 -4.41 27.41 4.35
N PRO A 222 -5.33 26.85 3.54
CA PRO A 222 -6.39 27.64 2.92
C PRO A 222 -7.43 28.07 3.97
N PRO A 223 -8.26 29.09 3.68
CA PRO A 223 -9.34 29.54 4.57
C PRO A 223 -10.34 28.43 4.95
N LYS A 224 -10.54 27.48 4.05
CA LYS A 224 -11.34 26.28 4.26
C LYS A 224 -10.51 25.04 3.93
N GLY A 225 -10.47 24.07 4.83
CA GLY A 225 -9.90 22.74 4.66
C GLY A 225 -10.99 21.68 4.78
N GLN A 226 -10.82 20.74 5.73
CA GLN A 226 -11.75 19.65 6.02
C GLN A 226 -12.60 19.86 7.30
N GLU A 227 -12.60 21.07 7.88
CA GLU A 227 -13.16 21.35 9.19
C GLU A 227 -14.67 21.09 9.30
N MET A 228 -15.37 21.08 8.17
CA MET A 228 -16.83 20.87 8.11
C MET A 228 -17.23 19.43 7.85
N ASP A 229 -16.29 18.54 7.54
CA ASP A 229 -16.52 17.15 7.11
C ASP A 229 -17.52 17.03 5.93
N ASP A 230 -17.74 18.13 5.22
CA ASP A 230 -18.76 18.26 4.18
C ASP A 230 -18.39 17.59 2.84
N HIS A 231 -17.13 17.15 2.70
CA HIS A 231 -16.71 16.37 1.52
C HIS A 231 -17.11 14.90 1.69
N TYR A 232 -16.85 14.29 2.83
CA TYR A 232 -17.20 12.88 3.10
C TYR A 232 -18.69 12.60 2.96
N PHE A 233 -19.53 13.47 3.50
CA PHE A 233 -20.99 13.40 3.41
C PHE A 233 -21.58 14.12 2.18
N GLY A 234 -20.73 14.66 1.31
CA GLY A 234 -21.11 15.37 0.10
C GLY A 234 -21.47 14.41 -1.04
N VAL A 235 -22.15 14.95 -2.05
CA VAL A 235 -22.37 14.24 -3.30
C VAL A 235 -21.08 14.15 -4.11
N ILE A 236 -20.90 13.07 -4.86
CA ILE A 236 -19.81 12.93 -5.81
C ILE A 236 -20.01 13.97 -6.93
N LYS A 237 -19.02 14.82 -7.15
CA LYS A 237 -19.07 15.87 -8.17
C LYS A 237 -19.17 15.28 -9.59
N PRO A 238 -19.86 15.93 -10.55
CA PRO A 238 -20.10 15.33 -11.88
C PRO A 238 -18.84 14.88 -12.61
N ARG A 239 -17.75 15.68 -12.55
CA ARG A 239 -16.47 15.34 -13.21
C ARG A 239 -15.81 14.12 -12.55
N VAL A 240 -15.92 14.01 -11.24
CA VAL A 240 -15.43 12.85 -10.46
C VAL A 240 -16.28 11.61 -10.77
N ALA A 241 -17.60 11.75 -10.82
CA ALA A 241 -18.49 10.63 -11.15
C ALA A 241 -18.24 10.08 -12.57
N ALA A 242 -17.95 10.95 -13.55
CA ALA A 242 -17.57 10.52 -14.89
C ALA A 242 -16.22 9.77 -14.89
N TYR A 243 -15.23 10.25 -14.14
CA TYR A 243 -13.97 9.53 -13.94
C TYR A 243 -14.17 8.16 -13.30
N MET A 244 -14.96 8.09 -12.23
CA MET A 244 -15.23 6.84 -11.52
C MET A 244 -15.94 5.82 -12.41
N ALA A 245 -16.91 6.27 -13.23
CA ALA A 245 -17.62 5.40 -14.18
C ALA A 245 -16.67 4.79 -15.22
N ASP A 246 -15.79 5.60 -15.81
CA ASP A 246 -14.80 5.11 -16.79
C ASP A 246 -13.75 4.22 -16.11
N LEU A 247 -13.33 4.55 -14.88
CA LEU A 247 -12.41 3.73 -14.10
C LEU A 247 -12.99 2.34 -13.83
N ASN A 248 -14.23 2.27 -13.39
CA ASN A 248 -14.93 1.00 -13.16
C ASN A 248 -14.99 0.15 -14.43
N GLU A 249 -15.33 0.75 -15.57
CA GLU A 249 -15.41 0.02 -16.84
C GLU A 249 -14.06 -0.60 -17.21
N GLU A 250 -12.97 0.16 -17.11
CA GLU A 250 -11.62 -0.34 -17.41
C GLU A 250 -11.18 -1.44 -16.42
N LEU A 251 -11.48 -1.28 -15.12
CA LEU A 251 -11.17 -2.28 -14.11
C LEU A 251 -11.98 -3.57 -14.30
N TRP A 252 -13.27 -3.46 -14.59
CA TRP A 252 -14.13 -4.64 -14.84
C TRP A 252 -13.71 -5.42 -16.07
N LYS A 253 -13.28 -4.77 -17.16
CA LYS A 253 -12.69 -5.45 -18.33
C LYS A 253 -11.47 -6.29 -17.96
N LEU A 254 -10.69 -5.86 -16.97
CA LEU A 254 -9.53 -6.55 -16.42
C LEU A 254 -9.87 -7.54 -15.29
N GLY A 255 -11.15 -7.83 -15.06
CA GLY A 255 -11.60 -8.77 -14.05
C GLY A 255 -11.45 -8.30 -12.59
N ILE A 256 -11.15 -7.02 -12.39
CA ILE A 256 -11.01 -6.42 -11.05
C ILE A 256 -12.40 -6.08 -10.54
N LEU A 257 -12.76 -6.64 -9.39
CA LEU A 257 -14.09 -6.51 -8.78
C LEU A 257 -14.23 -5.19 -8.01
N ALA A 258 -13.96 -4.04 -8.67
CA ALA A 258 -14.24 -2.72 -8.11
C ALA A 258 -15.73 -2.61 -7.77
N LYS A 259 -16.05 -2.23 -6.53
CA LYS A 259 -17.44 -2.28 -6.03
C LYS A 259 -17.91 -1.01 -5.35
N THR A 260 -17.09 -0.41 -4.51
CA THR A 260 -17.49 0.73 -3.69
C THR A 260 -16.62 1.92 -4.01
N GLU A 261 -17.25 3.08 -4.18
CA GLU A 261 -16.60 4.37 -4.41
C GLU A 261 -17.31 5.43 -3.61
N HIS A 262 -16.55 6.29 -2.96
CA HIS A 262 -17.08 7.43 -2.21
C HIS A 262 -16.05 8.54 -2.05
N ASN A 263 -16.51 9.68 -1.55
CA ASN A 263 -15.63 10.76 -1.11
C ASN A 263 -15.01 10.40 0.24
N GLU A 264 -13.75 10.78 0.44
CA GLU A 264 -13.05 10.74 1.72
C GLU A 264 -13.11 12.08 2.46
N VAL A 265 -12.54 12.15 3.66
CA VAL A 265 -12.67 13.31 4.56
C VAL A 265 -11.98 14.53 3.99
N ALA A 266 -10.78 14.40 3.45
CA ALA A 266 -10.08 15.55 2.87
C ALA A 266 -10.73 16.01 1.56
N PRO A 267 -10.81 17.33 1.29
CA PRO A 267 -11.25 17.81 -0.01
C PRO A 267 -10.42 17.21 -1.13
N ALA A 268 -11.07 16.87 -2.24
CA ALA A 268 -10.50 16.18 -3.41
C ALA A 268 -10.00 14.75 -3.16
N GLN A 269 -10.25 14.16 -1.99
CA GLN A 269 -9.90 12.77 -1.67
C GLN A 269 -11.08 11.83 -1.91
N HIS A 270 -10.78 10.64 -2.40
CA HIS A 270 -11.75 9.61 -2.74
C HIS A 270 -11.20 8.23 -2.40
N GLU A 271 -12.09 7.22 -2.32
CA GLU A 271 -11.72 5.83 -2.09
C GLU A 271 -12.39 4.91 -3.11
N LEU A 272 -11.67 3.84 -3.49
CA LEU A 272 -12.20 2.69 -4.23
C LEU A 272 -11.92 1.42 -3.44
N ALA A 273 -12.96 0.64 -3.16
CA ALA A 273 -12.86 -0.65 -2.49
C ALA A 273 -13.29 -1.80 -3.40
N PRO A 274 -12.43 -2.78 -3.70
CA PRO A 274 -12.78 -3.98 -4.44
C PRO A 274 -13.36 -5.06 -3.53
N ILE A 275 -14.04 -6.03 -4.12
CA ILE A 275 -14.30 -7.30 -3.46
C ILE A 275 -12.98 -8.05 -3.32
N TYR A 276 -12.78 -8.73 -2.19
CA TYR A 276 -11.56 -9.51 -1.93
C TYR A 276 -11.35 -10.66 -2.92
N SER A 277 -10.10 -11.01 -3.13
CA SER A 277 -9.66 -12.20 -3.87
C SER A 277 -8.48 -12.88 -3.18
N THR A 278 -7.95 -13.96 -3.74
CA THR A 278 -6.71 -14.57 -3.23
C THR A 278 -5.60 -13.53 -3.21
N THR A 279 -4.74 -13.57 -2.20
CA THR A 279 -3.74 -12.51 -1.96
C THR A 279 -2.84 -12.24 -3.16
N ASN A 280 -2.45 -13.27 -3.92
CA ASN A 280 -1.66 -13.11 -5.14
C ASN A 280 -2.41 -12.29 -6.21
N ILE A 281 -3.65 -12.69 -6.53
CA ILE A 281 -4.48 -11.98 -7.51
C ILE A 281 -4.82 -10.57 -7.03
N ALA A 282 -5.21 -10.40 -5.76
CA ALA A 282 -5.50 -9.10 -5.19
C ALA A 282 -4.31 -8.13 -5.27
N THR A 283 -3.09 -8.65 -5.09
CA THR A 283 -1.87 -7.85 -5.20
C THR A 283 -1.62 -7.39 -6.63
N ASP A 284 -1.74 -8.27 -7.62
CA ASP A 284 -1.63 -7.91 -9.04
C ASP A 284 -2.73 -6.91 -9.43
N HIS A 285 -3.98 -7.16 -9.01
CA HIS A 285 -5.10 -6.26 -9.26
C HIS A 285 -4.90 -4.87 -8.64
N ASN A 286 -4.34 -4.77 -7.43
CA ASN A 286 -4.07 -3.47 -6.82
C ASN A 286 -2.99 -2.69 -7.58
N GLN A 287 -1.93 -3.35 -8.07
CA GLN A 287 -0.93 -2.71 -8.91
C GLN A 287 -1.53 -2.17 -10.22
N LEU A 288 -2.39 -2.97 -10.87
CA LEU A 288 -3.13 -2.54 -12.06
C LEU A 288 -4.09 -1.39 -11.74
N THR A 289 -4.82 -1.46 -10.64
CA THR A 289 -5.74 -0.42 -10.20
C THR A 289 -5.02 0.93 -10.10
N MET A 290 -3.85 0.97 -9.44
CA MET A 290 -3.07 2.21 -9.32
C MET A 290 -2.67 2.79 -10.68
N GLU A 291 -2.24 1.94 -11.62
CA GLU A 291 -1.87 2.37 -12.98
C GLU A 291 -3.09 2.88 -13.75
N ILE A 292 -4.20 2.16 -13.72
CA ILE A 292 -5.42 2.52 -14.45
C ILE A 292 -6.05 3.80 -13.88
N MET A 293 -6.06 3.98 -12.56
CA MET A 293 -6.50 5.24 -11.93
C MET A 293 -5.79 6.46 -12.52
N GLN A 294 -4.47 6.41 -12.65
CA GLN A 294 -3.69 7.51 -13.22
C GLN A 294 -3.99 7.71 -14.71
N LYS A 295 -4.11 6.63 -15.49
CA LYS A 295 -4.41 6.70 -16.93
C LYS A 295 -5.82 7.26 -17.20
N VAL A 296 -6.81 6.82 -16.44
CA VAL A 296 -8.19 7.31 -16.60
C VAL A 296 -8.29 8.75 -16.13
N ALA A 297 -7.64 9.15 -15.03
CA ALA A 297 -7.62 10.53 -14.58
C ALA A 297 -7.13 11.48 -15.68
N ALA A 298 -6.07 11.10 -16.40
CA ALA A 298 -5.53 11.90 -17.50
C ALA A 298 -6.54 12.12 -18.64
N LYS A 299 -7.41 11.14 -18.94
CA LYS A 299 -8.50 11.27 -19.94
C LYS A 299 -9.53 12.32 -19.53
N HIS A 300 -9.75 12.50 -18.23
CA HIS A 300 -10.68 13.48 -17.66
C HIS A 300 -10.05 14.85 -17.36
N GLY A 301 -8.80 15.09 -17.79
CA GLY A 301 -8.06 16.30 -17.46
C GLY A 301 -7.78 16.42 -15.95
N LEU A 302 -7.68 15.28 -15.27
CA LEU A 302 -7.34 15.16 -13.85
C LEU A 302 -5.99 14.46 -13.68
N VAL A 303 -5.43 14.60 -12.49
CA VAL A 303 -4.28 13.81 -12.02
C VAL A 303 -4.69 13.07 -10.74
N CYS A 304 -4.47 11.76 -10.73
CA CYS A 304 -4.65 10.92 -9.56
C CYS A 304 -3.34 10.89 -8.76
N LEU A 305 -3.37 11.44 -7.55
CA LEU A 305 -2.24 11.41 -6.62
C LEU A 305 -2.39 10.22 -5.69
N LEU A 306 -1.37 9.35 -5.71
CA LEU A 306 -1.30 8.15 -4.87
C LEU A 306 -0.30 8.29 -3.71
N HIS A 307 0.32 9.47 -3.55
CA HIS A 307 1.20 9.74 -2.42
C HIS A 307 0.42 9.69 -1.10
N GLU A 308 1.06 9.21 -0.04
CA GLU A 308 0.43 9.04 1.28
C GLU A 308 0.01 10.34 1.94
N LYS A 309 0.73 11.43 1.66
CA LYS A 309 0.46 12.77 2.22
C LYS A 309 0.72 13.86 1.17
N PRO A 310 -0.14 13.98 0.14
CA PRO A 310 0.10 14.99 -0.90
C PRO A 310 -0.10 16.42 -0.40
N PHE A 311 -0.91 16.60 0.63
CA PHE A 311 -1.20 17.91 1.23
C PHE A 311 -1.03 17.86 2.75
N ALA A 312 -0.26 18.80 3.31
CA ALA A 312 -0.13 18.94 4.75
C ALA A 312 -1.42 19.51 5.38
N GLY A 313 -1.72 19.14 6.61
CA GLY A 313 -2.84 19.69 7.37
C GLY A 313 -4.22 19.10 7.07
N VAL A 314 -4.32 18.16 6.10
CA VAL A 314 -5.53 17.38 5.82
C VAL A 314 -5.22 15.89 5.88
N ASN A 315 -6.25 15.02 5.83
CA ASN A 315 -6.04 13.57 5.85
C ASN A 315 -5.08 13.13 4.74
N GLY A 316 -4.28 12.12 5.04
CA GLY A 316 -3.48 11.39 4.09
C GLY A 316 -4.23 10.22 3.48
N SER A 317 -3.63 9.56 2.49
CA SER A 317 -4.20 8.40 1.80
C SER A 317 -3.44 7.11 2.15
N GLY A 318 -4.19 6.07 2.43
CA GLY A 318 -3.69 4.74 2.71
C GLY A 318 -4.39 3.65 1.91
N LYS A 319 -4.16 2.42 2.35
CA LYS A 319 -4.91 1.22 1.94
C LYS A 319 -5.27 0.45 3.19
N HIS A 320 -6.56 0.20 3.39
CA HIS A 320 -6.96 -0.75 4.41
C HIS A 320 -6.84 -2.16 3.83
N ASN A 321 -5.86 -2.92 4.30
CA ASN A 321 -5.57 -4.27 3.82
C ASN A 321 -6.42 -5.27 4.59
N ASN A 322 -7.62 -5.57 4.08
CA ASN A 322 -8.56 -6.52 4.67
C ASN A 322 -8.10 -7.95 4.39
N TRP A 323 -7.47 -8.60 5.37
CA TRP A 323 -6.85 -9.91 5.24
C TRP A 323 -7.63 -10.99 5.97
N SER A 324 -7.78 -12.16 5.36
CA SER A 324 -8.40 -13.34 5.96
C SER A 324 -7.76 -14.64 5.45
N ILE A 325 -8.17 -15.77 6.07
CA ILE A 325 -7.70 -17.13 5.73
C ILE A 325 -8.91 -18.01 5.47
N ALA A 326 -8.91 -18.73 4.36
CA ALA A 326 -10.00 -19.64 4.02
C ALA A 326 -9.49 -20.96 3.42
N THR A 327 -10.27 -22.03 3.59
CA THR A 327 -10.06 -23.31 2.93
C THR A 327 -10.53 -23.27 1.48
N ASP A 328 -10.07 -24.20 0.66
CA ASP A 328 -10.58 -24.42 -0.71
C ASP A 328 -12.04 -24.90 -0.75
N THR A 329 -12.57 -25.38 0.38
CA THR A 329 -14.00 -25.71 0.56
C THR A 329 -14.87 -24.50 0.90
N GLY A 330 -14.27 -23.30 1.03
CA GLY A 330 -14.98 -22.04 1.28
C GLY A 330 -15.19 -21.69 2.77
N VAL A 331 -14.61 -22.44 3.69
CA VAL A 331 -14.69 -22.13 5.13
C VAL A 331 -13.68 -21.04 5.49
N ASN A 332 -14.16 -19.90 6.00
CA ASN A 332 -13.30 -18.84 6.54
C ASN A 332 -12.87 -19.21 7.98
N LEU A 333 -11.56 -19.35 8.19
CA LEU A 333 -10.98 -19.81 9.46
C LEU A 333 -10.94 -18.69 10.53
N LEU A 334 -11.21 -17.45 10.15
CA LEU A 334 -11.38 -16.32 11.06
C LEU A 334 -12.87 -15.96 11.27
N SER A 335 -13.80 -16.81 10.84
CA SER A 335 -15.21 -16.63 11.13
C SER A 335 -15.54 -17.20 12.54
N PRO A 336 -15.98 -16.34 13.48
CA PRO A 336 -16.30 -16.79 14.83
C PRO A 336 -17.52 -17.74 14.91
N GLY A 337 -18.39 -17.71 13.91
CA GLY A 337 -19.65 -18.45 13.94
C GLY A 337 -20.67 -17.82 14.88
N GLU A 338 -21.70 -18.59 15.22
CA GLU A 338 -22.78 -18.12 16.12
C GLU A 338 -22.39 -18.18 17.61
N THR A 339 -21.49 -19.12 17.95
CA THR A 339 -20.97 -19.32 19.33
C THR A 339 -19.44 -19.26 19.35
N PRO A 340 -18.86 -18.03 19.28
CA PRO A 340 -17.39 -17.87 19.18
C PRO A 340 -16.60 -18.56 20.31
N TYR A 341 -17.15 -18.55 21.53
CA TYR A 341 -16.53 -19.17 22.70
C TYR A 341 -16.37 -20.70 22.58
N GLU A 342 -17.30 -21.37 21.87
CA GLU A 342 -17.28 -22.82 21.65
C GLU A 342 -16.50 -23.21 20.38
N ASN A 343 -16.16 -22.25 19.52
CA ASN A 343 -15.46 -22.50 18.27
C ASN A 343 -13.94 -22.57 18.48
N ALA A 344 -13.47 -23.72 18.97
CA ALA A 344 -12.07 -23.94 19.30
C ALA A 344 -11.12 -23.75 18.10
N GLN A 345 -11.55 -24.12 16.88
CA GLN A 345 -10.76 -23.91 15.66
C GLN A 345 -10.58 -22.42 15.38
N PHE A 346 -11.66 -21.64 15.42
CA PHE A 346 -11.58 -20.18 15.28
C PHE A 346 -10.67 -19.55 16.34
N LEU A 347 -10.84 -19.93 17.61
CA LEU A 347 -10.02 -19.41 18.73
C LEU A 347 -8.53 -19.72 18.54
N LEU A 348 -8.19 -20.90 18.02
CA LEU A 348 -6.80 -21.23 17.70
C LEU A 348 -6.24 -20.30 16.63
N PHE A 349 -6.95 -20.10 15.51
CA PHE A 349 -6.49 -19.20 14.44
C PHE A 349 -6.44 -17.75 14.89
N LEU A 350 -7.41 -17.28 15.68
CA LEU A 350 -7.39 -15.96 16.31
C LEU A 350 -6.14 -15.78 17.18
N CYS A 351 -5.87 -16.73 18.07
CA CYS A 351 -4.69 -16.70 18.93
C CYS A 351 -3.38 -16.77 18.13
N ALA A 352 -3.35 -17.51 17.03
CA ALA A 352 -2.18 -17.55 16.14
C ALA A 352 -1.89 -16.19 15.52
N VAL A 353 -2.94 -15.42 15.13
CA VAL A 353 -2.77 -14.06 14.62
C VAL A 353 -2.32 -13.11 15.72
N ILE A 354 -2.93 -13.17 16.92
CA ILE A 354 -2.54 -12.33 18.07
C ILE A 354 -1.05 -12.54 18.39
N LYS A 355 -0.63 -13.81 18.52
CA LYS A 355 0.77 -14.16 18.75
C LYS A 355 1.70 -13.65 17.64
N ALA A 356 1.32 -13.85 16.38
CA ALA A 356 2.10 -13.45 15.22
C ALA A 356 2.33 -11.93 15.20
N VAL A 357 1.29 -11.15 15.45
CA VAL A 357 1.36 -9.69 15.46
C VAL A 357 2.19 -9.19 16.65
N ASP A 358 2.08 -9.81 17.82
CA ASP A 358 2.88 -9.43 19.00
C ASP A 358 4.36 -9.75 18.80
N ASP A 359 4.70 -10.95 18.35
CA ASP A 359 6.09 -11.38 18.18
C ASP A 359 6.81 -10.65 17.05
N TYR A 360 6.08 -10.26 15.99
CA TYR A 360 6.62 -9.71 14.75
C TYR A 360 6.02 -8.33 14.38
N GLN A 361 5.62 -7.54 15.40
CA GLN A 361 5.11 -6.17 15.22
C GLN A 361 6.10 -5.27 14.46
N ASP A 362 7.40 -5.47 14.66
CA ASP A 362 8.48 -4.81 13.94
C ASP A 362 8.43 -5.11 12.43
N LEU A 363 8.27 -6.37 12.01
CA LEU A 363 8.13 -6.72 10.59
C LEU A 363 6.88 -6.11 9.96
N LEU A 364 5.78 -6.03 10.70
CA LEU A 364 4.57 -5.35 10.19
C LEU A 364 4.82 -3.86 10.00
N ARG A 365 5.51 -3.18 10.93
CA ARG A 365 5.89 -1.77 10.75
C ARG A 365 6.87 -1.58 9.58
N ILE A 366 7.86 -2.45 9.44
CA ILE A 366 8.83 -2.45 8.33
C ILE A 366 8.11 -2.60 6.98
N SER A 367 7.07 -3.45 6.92
CA SER A 367 6.35 -3.74 5.68
C SER A 367 5.65 -2.53 5.05
N VAL A 368 5.48 -1.45 5.82
CA VAL A 368 4.80 -0.20 5.42
C VAL A 368 5.72 1.02 5.52
N ALA A 369 7.02 0.81 5.73
CA ALA A 369 7.99 1.87 5.93
C ALA A 369 8.42 2.50 4.60
N THR A 370 8.06 3.76 4.41
CA THR A 370 8.50 4.61 3.29
C THR A 370 8.52 6.06 3.75
N ALA A 371 9.32 6.89 3.09
CA ALA A 371 9.36 8.34 3.38
C ALA A 371 7.98 8.98 3.29
N GLY A 372 7.17 8.60 2.29
CA GLY A 372 5.79 9.09 2.14
C GLY A 372 4.90 8.71 3.30
N ASN A 373 4.97 7.46 3.74
CA ASN A 373 4.11 6.95 4.82
C ASN A 373 4.53 7.46 6.21
N ASP A 374 5.80 7.82 6.41
CA ASP A 374 6.26 8.49 7.62
C ASP A 374 5.58 9.86 7.83
N HIS A 375 5.17 10.55 6.76
CA HIS A 375 4.39 11.78 6.85
C HIS A 375 2.91 11.56 7.16
N ARG A 376 2.38 10.35 6.94
CA ARG A 376 0.97 9.99 7.15
C ARG A 376 0.73 9.40 8.53
N LEU A 377 1.56 8.45 8.99
CA LEU A 377 1.32 7.70 10.22
C LEU A 377 1.30 8.61 11.46
N GLY A 378 0.31 8.37 12.33
CA GLY A 378 0.12 9.12 13.58
C GLY A 378 -0.53 10.50 13.41
N ALA A 379 -1.05 10.83 12.23
CA ALA A 379 -1.69 12.12 11.95
C ALA A 379 -2.98 11.96 11.12
N ASN A 380 -4.01 12.76 11.42
CA ASN A 380 -5.22 12.90 10.61
C ASN A 380 -5.80 11.54 10.14
N GLU A 381 -6.35 10.76 11.06
CA GLU A 381 -6.98 9.44 10.84
C GLU A 381 -6.06 8.28 10.45
N ALA A 382 -4.76 8.49 10.33
CA ALA A 382 -3.81 7.40 10.16
C ALA A 382 -3.39 6.82 11.51
N PRO A 383 -3.26 5.49 11.63
CA PRO A 383 -2.86 4.85 12.89
C PRO A 383 -1.44 5.27 13.31
N PRO A 384 -1.13 5.21 14.61
CA PRO A 384 0.22 5.47 15.09
C PRO A 384 1.21 4.40 14.61
N ALA A 385 2.52 4.68 14.75
CA ALA A 385 3.58 3.76 14.37
C ALA A 385 3.66 2.50 15.27
N VAL A 386 3.05 2.53 16.43
CA VAL A 386 2.92 1.37 17.35
C VAL A 386 1.86 0.43 16.82
N VAL A 387 2.23 -0.81 16.56
CA VAL A 387 1.28 -1.84 16.16
C VAL A 387 0.52 -2.35 17.38
N SER A 388 -0.82 -2.37 17.33
CA SER A 388 -1.72 -2.96 18.32
C SER A 388 -2.92 -3.58 17.64
N ILE A 389 -3.59 -4.51 18.34
CA ILE A 389 -4.78 -5.22 17.83
C ILE A 389 -6.03 -4.71 18.51
N PHE A 390 -7.04 -4.36 17.73
CA PHE A 390 -8.41 -4.15 18.20
C PHE A 390 -9.24 -5.41 17.98
N LEU A 391 -9.89 -5.91 19.02
CA LEU A 391 -10.78 -7.09 18.96
C LEU A 391 -12.24 -6.76 19.23
N GLY A 392 -12.49 -5.68 19.98
CA GLY A 392 -13.81 -5.32 20.47
C GLY A 392 -14.21 -6.08 21.75
N ASP A 393 -15.34 -5.63 22.35
CA ASP A 393 -15.74 -6.06 23.70
C ASP A 393 -16.08 -7.56 23.79
N GLU A 394 -16.74 -8.11 22.75
CA GLU A 394 -17.17 -9.52 22.77
C GLU A 394 -15.97 -10.47 22.77
N LEU A 395 -15.05 -10.33 21.82
CA LEU A 395 -13.87 -11.18 21.76
C LEU A 395 -12.94 -10.95 22.95
N GLN A 396 -12.81 -9.70 23.42
CA GLN A 396 -12.04 -9.42 24.64
C GLN A 396 -12.63 -10.18 25.84
N GLY A 397 -13.96 -10.13 26.03
CA GLY A 397 -14.63 -10.84 27.12
C GLY A 397 -14.47 -12.37 27.01
N ILE A 398 -14.47 -12.94 25.80
CA ILE A 398 -14.21 -14.35 25.57
C ILE A 398 -12.77 -14.70 25.95
N LEU A 399 -11.80 -13.92 25.52
CA LEU A 399 -10.39 -14.17 25.85
C LEU A 399 -10.13 -14.03 27.34
N ASP A 400 -10.73 -13.06 28.01
CA ASP A 400 -10.62 -12.87 29.46
C ASP A 400 -11.25 -14.05 30.22
N ALA A 401 -12.38 -14.58 29.76
CA ALA A 401 -13.00 -15.76 30.35
C ALA A 401 -12.12 -17.01 30.21
N ILE A 402 -11.51 -17.22 29.06
CA ILE A 402 -10.58 -18.34 28.79
C ILE A 402 -9.31 -18.18 29.64
N GLU A 403 -8.75 -16.97 29.71
CA GLU A 403 -7.55 -16.70 30.51
C GLU A 403 -7.74 -17.05 31.99
N ASN A 404 -8.92 -16.72 32.54
CA ASN A 404 -9.23 -16.88 33.96
C ASN A 404 -9.97 -18.19 34.28
N ASP A 405 -10.20 -19.04 33.28
CA ASP A 405 -10.94 -20.29 33.39
C ASP A 405 -12.35 -20.07 34.01
N THR A 406 -13.04 -19.05 33.55
CA THR A 406 -14.38 -18.67 34.00
C THR A 406 -15.41 -18.87 32.88
N PRO A 407 -16.68 -19.17 33.23
CA PRO A 407 -17.75 -19.26 32.22
C PRO A 407 -17.94 -17.91 31.52
N TYR A 408 -18.11 -17.95 30.19
CA TYR A 408 -18.49 -16.79 29.40
C TYR A 408 -20.00 -16.73 29.22
N GLU A 409 -20.61 -15.63 29.63
CA GLU A 409 -22.02 -15.36 29.37
C GLU A 409 -22.14 -14.48 28.13
N ALA A 410 -22.60 -15.03 27.01
CA ALA A 410 -22.79 -14.30 25.77
C ALA A 410 -23.74 -13.12 25.95
N ALA A 411 -23.31 -11.93 25.58
CA ALA A 411 -24.16 -10.75 25.56
C ALA A 411 -25.29 -10.96 24.55
N ARG A 412 -26.57 -10.81 24.97
CA ARG A 412 -27.71 -10.88 24.05
C ARG A 412 -27.59 -9.80 23.00
N LYS A 413 -27.59 -10.20 21.71
CA LYS A 413 -27.63 -9.24 20.59
C LYS A 413 -28.82 -8.30 20.79
N LYS A 414 -28.53 -7.02 20.99
CA LYS A 414 -29.58 -6.01 21.14
C LYS A 414 -30.16 -5.68 19.77
N THR A 415 -31.49 -5.73 19.66
CA THR A 415 -32.18 -5.26 18.46
C THR A 415 -32.21 -3.74 18.44
N MET A 416 -31.69 -3.14 17.38
CA MET A 416 -31.76 -1.69 17.18
C MET A 416 -33.16 -1.29 16.74
N LYS A 417 -33.77 -0.33 17.47
CA LYS A 417 -35.04 0.31 17.14
C LYS A 417 -34.79 1.80 16.97
N LEU A 418 -35.02 2.30 15.78
CA LEU A 418 -34.78 3.72 15.47
C LEU A 418 -35.96 4.65 15.89
N GLY A 419 -36.98 4.09 16.56
CA GLY A 419 -38.10 4.88 17.08
C GLY A 419 -39.17 5.27 16.05
N VAL A 420 -39.07 4.78 14.83
CA VAL A 420 -40.00 5.01 13.72
C VAL A 420 -40.53 3.66 13.23
N ASP A 421 -41.87 3.47 13.18
CA ASP A 421 -42.47 2.17 12.89
C ASP A 421 -42.21 1.64 11.47
N VAL A 422 -42.00 2.54 10.49
CA VAL A 422 -41.72 2.17 9.09
C VAL A 422 -40.28 1.73 8.86
N LEU A 423 -39.38 2.00 9.80
CA LEU A 423 -37.98 1.60 9.67
C LEU A 423 -37.75 0.16 10.14
N PRO A 424 -36.99 -0.64 9.37
CA PRO A 424 -36.73 -2.03 9.75
C PRO A 424 -35.94 -2.11 11.06
N ARG A 425 -36.24 -3.15 11.83
CA ARG A 425 -35.46 -3.51 13.02
C ARG A 425 -34.33 -4.44 12.58
N PHE A 426 -33.14 -4.21 13.08
CA PHE A 426 -31.98 -5.05 12.79
C PHE A 426 -31.18 -5.33 14.06
N ALA A 427 -30.43 -6.43 14.05
CA ALA A 427 -29.51 -6.75 15.15
C ALA A 427 -28.36 -5.74 15.15
N ARG A 428 -28.04 -5.19 16.31
CA ARG A 428 -26.83 -4.40 16.49
C ARG A 428 -25.62 -5.34 16.51
N ASP A 429 -24.55 -4.95 15.79
CA ASP A 429 -23.26 -5.65 15.92
C ASP A 429 -22.74 -5.54 17.35
N THR A 430 -22.05 -6.58 17.80
CA THR A 430 -21.56 -6.66 19.17
C THR A 430 -20.35 -5.76 19.41
N THR A 431 -19.66 -5.37 18.34
CA THR A 431 -18.48 -4.47 18.38
C THR A 431 -18.63 -3.38 17.36
N ASP A 432 -18.05 -2.20 17.65
CA ASP A 432 -17.85 -1.12 16.69
C ASP A 432 -16.45 -1.26 16.05
N ARG A 433 -16.23 -0.58 14.92
CA ARG A 433 -14.91 -0.47 14.30
C ARG A 433 -14.09 0.59 15.03
N ASN A 434 -12.88 0.23 15.48
CA ASN A 434 -11.94 1.21 16.02
C ASN A 434 -11.09 1.79 14.88
N ARG A 435 -11.48 2.96 14.39
CA ARG A 435 -10.78 3.67 13.30
C ARG A 435 -9.34 4.10 13.65
N THR A 436 -8.97 4.08 14.93
CA THR A 436 -7.63 4.48 15.40
C THR A 436 -6.67 3.31 15.52
N SER A 437 -7.16 2.06 15.42
CA SER A 437 -6.33 0.87 15.54
C SER A 437 -5.58 0.57 14.26
N PRO A 438 -4.28 0.26 14.31
CA PRO A 438 -3.50 -0.15 13.15
C PRO A 438 -3.87 -1.54 12.62
N PHE A 439 -4.39 -2.42 13.48
CA PHE A 439 -4.76 -3.79 13.12
C PHE A 439 -6.06 -4.18 13.85
N ALA A 440 -7.17 -4.22 13.13
CA ALA A 440 -8.50 -4.39 13.71
C ALA A 440 -9.20 -5.65 13.21
N PHE A 441 -9.80 -6.42 14.13
CA PHE A 441 -10.71 -7.52 13.77
C PHE A 441 -12.08 -6.95 13.39
N THR A 442 -12.56 -7.29 12.21
CA THR A 442 -13.82 -6.76 11.65
C THR A 442 -14.78 -7.89 11.26
N GLY A 443 -15.06 -8.80 12.21
CA GLY A 443 -16.06 -9.86 12.10
C GLY A 443 -15.54 -11.21 11.58
N ASN A 444 -14.81 -11.25 10.47
CA ASN A 444 -14.24 -12.49 9.91
C ASN A 444 -12.91 -12.25 9.19
N LYS A 445 -12.28 -11.13 9.44
CA LYS A 445 -11.02 -10.69 8.83
C LYS A 445 -10.32 -9.69 9.74
N PHE A 446 -9.04 -9.48 9.49
CA PHE A 446 -8.29 -8.38 10.07
C PHE A 446 -8.04 -7.29 9.03
N GLU A 447 -8.19 -6.07 9.45
CA GLU A 447 -7.95 -4.87 8.66
C GLU A 447 -6.64 -4.22 9.10
N PHE A 448 -5.61 -4.29 8.26
CA PHE A 448 -4.32 -3.65 8.50
C PHE A 448 -4.28 -2.28 7.83
N ARG A 449 -4.34 -1.20 8.63
CA ARG A 449 -4.57 0.18 8.19
C ARG A 449 -3.31 1.00 7.93
N MET A 450 -2.14 0.45 8.19
CA MET A 450 -0.89 1.17 8.09
C MET A 450 -0.31 1.26 6.68
N VAL A 451 -0.83 0.51 5.70
CA VAL A 451 -0.31 0.48 4.33
C VAL A 451 -0.55 1.83 3.66
N GLY A 452 0.50 2.41 3.07
CA GLY A 452 0.42 3.67 2.34
C GLY A 452 -0.27 3.53 0.98
N SER A 453 -0.88 4.61 0.48
CA SER A 453 -1.62 4.61 -0.79
C SER A 453 -0.77 4.21 -1.99
N SER A 454 0.49 4.63 -2.07
CA SER A 454 1.41 4.27 -3.16
C SER A 454 2.05 2.89 -3.00
N ASN A 455 1.96 2.29 -1.80
CA ASN A 455 2.68 1.06 -1.50
C ASN A 455 2.02 -0.16 -2.16
N SER A 456 2.83 -1.16 -2.53
CA SER A 456 2.32 -2.49 -2.84
C SER A 456 1.85 -3.18 -1.56
N ILE A 457 0.69 -3.82 -1.60
CA ILE A 457 0.20 -4.63 -0.48
C ILE A 457 1.01 -5.92 -0.29
N ALA A 458 1.88 -6.29 -1.24
CA ALA A 458 2.70 -7.51 -1.15
C ALA A 458 3.52 -7.54 0.13
N CYS A 459 4.23 -6.43 0.47
CA CYS A 459 5.12 -6.41 1.64
C CYS A 459 4.37 -6.70 2.94
N ALA A 460 3.22 -6.06 3.17
CA ALA A 460 2.39 -6.30 4.34
C ALA A 460 1.93 -7.76 4.44
N ASN A 461 1.46 -8.32 3.31
CA ASN A 461 0.98 -9.69 3.26
C ASN A 461 2.09 -10.73 3.38
N ILE A 462 3.30 -10.47 2.86
CA ILE A 462 4.48 -11.33 3.06
C ILE A 462 4.78 -11.51 4.56
N MET A 463 4.88 -10.39 5.27
CA MET A 463 5.24 -10.40 6.69
C MET A 463 4.14 -11.00 7.56
N LEU A 464 2.88 -10.62 7.30
CA LEU A 464 1.74 -11.17 8.04
C LEU A 464 1.58 -12.68 7.81
N ASN A 465 1.64 -13.15 6.58
CA ASN A 465 1.53 -14.57 6.26
C ASN A 465 2.66 -15.38 6.91
N ALA A 466 3.91 -14.88 6.85
CA ALA A 466 5.06 -15.57 7.42
C ALA A 466 4.98 -15.65 8.96
N ALA A 467 4.61 -14.55 9.61
CA ALA A 467 4.44 -14.49 11.07
C ALA A 467 3.33 -15.44 11.56
N VAL A 468 2.19 -15.46 10.85
CA VAL A 468 1.09 -16.39 11.16
C VAL A 468 1.49 -17.84 10.90
N ALA A 469 2.25 -18.11 9.83
CA ALA A 469 2.78 -19.45 9.56
C ALA A 469 3.69 -19.94 10.70
N GLU A 470 4.53 -19.07 11.28
CA GLU A 470 5.38 -19.43 12.42
C GLU A 470 4.54 -19.75 13.66
N SER A 471 3.52 -18.93 13.97
CA SER A 471 2.62 -19.21 15.09
C SER A 471 1.89 -20.54 14.92
N LEU A 472 1.35 -20.80 13.73
CA LEU A 472 0.68 -22.08 13.42
C LEU A 472 1.64 -23.27 13.47
N LYS A 473 2.89 -23.10 13.05
CA LYS A 473 3.93 -24.12 13.17
C LYS A 473 4.18 -24.48 14.63
N ILE A 474 4.38 -23.46 15.47
CA ILE A 474 4.61 -23.67 16.91
C ILE A 474 3.42 -24.42 17.54
N TYR A 475 2.19 -24.08 17.13
CA TYR A 475 0.99 -24.75 17.63
C TYR A 475 0.90 -26.20 17.14
N ALA A 476 1.12 -26.44 15.84
CA ALA A 476 1.12 -27.77 15.28
C ALA A 476 2.17 -28.66 15.95
N ASP A 477 3.41 -28.18 16.11
CA ASP A 477 4.50 -28.89 16.77
C ASP A 477 4.17 -29.31 18.23
N ARG A 478 3.30 -28.56 18.92
CA ARG A 478 2.86 -28.85 20.29
C ARG A 478 1.65 -29.76 20.37
N LEU A 479 0.77 -29.71 19.37
CA LEU A 479 -0.51 -30.45 19.38
C LEU A 479 -0.40 -31.82 18.69
N GLU A 480 0.51 -31.96 17.71
CA GLU A 480 0.74 -33.27 17.06
C GLU A 480 1.24 -34.29 18.05
N GLY A 481 0.55 -35.43 18.10
CA GLY A 481 0.88 -36.53 19.03
C GLY A 481 0.49 -36.29 20.48
N ALA A 482 -0.27 -35.27 20.82
CA ALA A 482 -0.76 -35.04 22.17
C ALA A 482 -1.76 -36.17 22.59
N GLU A 483 -1.56 -36.75 23.74
CA GLU A 483 -2.45 -37.81 24.28
C GLU A 483 -3.88 -37.30 24.52
N ASN A 484 -4.03 -36.04 24.94
CA ASN A 484 -5.31 -35.36 25.10
C ASN A 484 -5.28 -34.06 24.34
N PHE A 485 -5.77 -34.09 23.11
CA PHE A 485 -5.78 -32.95 22.21
C PHE A 485 -6.55 -31.72 22.77
N GLU A 486 -7.77 -31.94 23.30
CA GLU A 486 -8.63 -30.88 23.80
C GLU A 486 -8.01 -30.14 25.00
N ALA A 487 -7.49 -30.91 25.99
CA ALA A 487 -6.83 -30.29 27.14
C ALA A 487 -5.57 -29.51 26.73
N LYS A 488 -4.79 -30.06 25.79
CA LYS A 488 -3.57 -29.42 25.32
C LYS A 488 -3.87 -28.15 24.48
N LEU A 489 -4.93 -28.22 23.70
CA LEU A 489 -5.42 -27.06 22.94
C LEU A 489 -5.87 -25.94 23.88
N HIS A 490 -6.67 -26.27 24.90
CA HIS A 490 -7.11 -25.28 25.89
C HIS A 490 -5.94 -24.64 26.62
N GLU A 491 -5.00 -25.45 27.16
CA GLU A 491 -3.77 -24.96 27.80
C GLU A 491 -2.98 -24.00 26.87
N MET A 492 -2.86 -24.37 25.59
CA MET A 492 -2.11 -23.58 24.61
C MET A 492 -2.79 -22.24 24.32
N ILE A 493 -4.11 -22.24 24.11
CA ILE A 493 -4.89 -21.00 23.89
C ILE A 493 -4.77 -20.11 25.13
N GLN A 494 -5.01 -20.63 26.32
CA GLN A 494 -4.90 -19.88 27.58
C GLN A 494 -3.50 -19.27 27.77
N LYS A 495 -2.45 -20.08 27.51
CA LYS A 495 -1.07 -19.58 27.57
C LYS A 495 -0.80 -18.49 26.55
N THR A 496 -1.27 -18.65 25.32
CA THR A 496 -1.08 -17.62 24.26
C THR A 496 -1.73 -16.31 24.67
N ILE A 497 -2.95 -16.34 25.20
CA ILE A 497 -3.63 -15.14 25.68
C ILE A 497 -2.80 -14.44 26.75
N LYS A 498 -2.34 -15.19 27.77
CA LYS A 498 -1.52 -14.64 28.86
C LYS A 498 -0.23 -14.00 28.38
N ASP A 499 0.47 -14.65 27.46
CA ASP A 499 1.78 -14.21 26.98
C ASP A 499 1.69 -13.02 26.00
N HIS A 500 0.60 -12.90 25.21
CA HIS A 500 0.50 -11.98 24.09
C HIS A 500 -0.62 -10.93 24.19
N LYS A 501 -1.43 -10.92 25.26
CA LYS A 501 -2.49 -9.92 25.43
C LYS A 501 -1.99 -8.47 25.50
N ARG A 502 -0.70 -8.26 25.70
CA ARG A 502 -0.09 -6.91 25.73
C ARG A 502 -0.28 -6.15 24.41
N ILE A 503 -0.44 -6.86 23.25
CA ILE A 503 -0.66 -6.26 21.94
C ILE A 503 -2.11 -5.80 21.73
N ILE A 504 -3.06 -6.30 22.54
CA ILE A 504 -4.49 -6.00 22.41
C ILE A 504 -4.78 -4.64 23.04
N PHE A 505 -5.38 -3.74 22.26
CA PHE A 505 -5.80 -2.41 22.72
C PHE A 505 -7.11 -2.00 22.05
N ASN A 506 -8.16 -1.87 22.85
CA ASN A 506 -9.50 -1.49 22.40
C ASN A 506 -9.83 0.00 22.59
N GLY A 507 -8.84 0.80 23.03
CA GLY A 507 -8.99 2.23 23.31
C GLY A 507 -8.67 3.13 22.11
N ASN A 508 -8.54 4.43 22.38
CA ASN A 508 -8.19 5.45 21.39
C ASN A 508 -6.68 5.45 21.10
N GLY A 509 -6.27 4.97 19.93
CA GLY A 509 -4.86 4.92 19.51
C GLY A 509 -4.21 6.29 19.23
N TYR A 510 -5.00 7.37 19.16
CA TYR A 510 -4.49 8.73 18.97
C TYR A 510 -4.15 9.45 20.28
N ASP A 511 -4.48 8.85 21.43
CA ASP A 511 -4.19 9.44 22.72
C ASP A 511 -2.70 9.30 23.04
N ASP A 512 -2.05 10.41 23.48
CA ASP A 512 -0.64 10.38 23.90
C ASP A 512 -0.41 9.39 25.04
N ALA A 513 -1.40 9.21 25.94
CA ALA A 513 -1.37 8.20 27.00
C ALA A 513 -1.22 6.77 26.45
N TRP A 514 -1.67 6.49 25.22
CA TRP A 514 -1.46 5.19 24.60
C TRP A 514 0.02 4.93 24.29
N LEU A 515 0.76 5.93 23.83
CA LEU A 515 2.19 5.76 23.55
C LEU A 515 2.99 5.43 24.82
N GLU A 516 2.65 6.07 25.92
CA GLU A 516 3.24 5.76 27.24
C GLU A 516 2.87 4.34 27.72
N GLU A 517 1.61 3.95 27.55
CA GLU A 517 1.13 2.62 27.91
C GLU A 517 1.78 1.55 27.02
N ALA A 518 1.89 1.78 25.73
CA ALA A 518 2.56 0.88 24.80
C ALA A 518 4.03 0.63 25.17
N ALA A 519 4.74 1.70 25.56
CA ALA A 519 6.11 1.60 26.04
C ALA A 519 6.19 0.76 27.35
N ARG A 520 5.25 0.96 28.30
CA ARG A 520 5.17 0.15 29.53
C ARG A 520 4.89 -1.32 29.24
N ARG A 521 4.11 -1.63 28.21
CA ARG A 521 3.84 -2.99 27.73
C ARG A 521 5.02 -3.61 26.95
N GLY A 522 6.06 -2.83 26.64
CA GLY A 522 7.21 -3.27 25.85
C GLY A 522 6.89 -3.45 24.37
N LEU A 523 5.93 -2.67 23.84
CA LEU A 523 5.64 -2.64 22.41
C LEU A 523 6.63 -1.73 21.68
N SER A 524 6.98 -2.11 20.44
CA SER A 524 7.91 -1.35 19.60
C SER A 524 7.24 -0.07 19.07
N ASN A 525 7.96 1.05 19.14
CA ASN A 525 7.56 2.31 18.51
C ASN A 525 8.68 2.77 17.58
N TYR A 526 8.48 2.63 16.26
CA TYR A 526 9.42 3.04 15.22
C TYR A 526 8.77 4.13 14.36
N PRO A 527 8.86 5.41 14.75
CA PRO A 527 8.13 6.50 14.09
C PRO A 527 8.58 6.72 12.64
N THR A 528 9.86 6.49 12.31
CA THR A 528 10.39 6.74 10.98
C THR A 528 10.93 5.49 10.29
N THR A 529 11.05 5.55 8.99
CA THR A 529 11.61 4.47 8.16
C THR A 529 13.03 4.08 8.59
N PRO A 530 13.98 5.01 8.84
CA PRO A 530 15.29 4.64 9.35
C PRO A 530 15.27 3.92 10.70
N ASP A 531 14.29 4.24 11.57
CA ASP A 531 14.18 3.61 12.89
C ASP A 531 13.80 2.13 12.79
N CYS A 532 12.99 1.73 11.80
CA CYS A 532 12.46 0.37 11.73
C CYS A 532 13.20 -0.56 10.76
N ILE A 533 13.64 -0.08 9.60
CA ILE A 533 14.20 -0.94 8.54
C ILE A 533 15.35 -1.83 8.99
N PRO A 534 16.35 -1.36 9.80
CA PRO A 534 17.45 -2.21 10.24
C PRO A 534 17.00 -3.46 11.02
N HIS A 535 15.84 -3.41 11.68
CA HIS A 535 15.30 -4.53 12.47
C HIS A 535 14.86 -5.74 11.61
N ILE A 536 14.80 -5.61 10.28
CA ILE A 536 14.58 -6.78 9.41
C ILE A 536 15.66 -7.83 9.62
N MET A 537 16.89 -7.41 10.00
CA MET A 537 18.04 -8.26 10.25
C MET A 537 18.15 -8.77 11.71
N ASP A 538 17.17 -8.49 12.58
CA ASP A 538 17.15 -9.04 13.92
C ASP A 538 17.06 -10.56 13.89
N GLY A 539 17.80 -11.24 14.77
CA GLY A 539 17.98 -12.69 14.75
C GLY A 539 16.66 -13.49 14.71
N LYS A 540 15.61 -13.03 15.43
CA LYS A 540 14.27 -13.65 15.39
C LYS A 540 13.65 -13.59 14.00
N ASN A 541 13.80 -12.46 13.29
CA ASN A 541 13.24 -12.22 11.98
C ASN A 541 13.96 -13.02 10.91
N VAL A 542 15.31 -13.04 10.97
CA VAL A 542 16.14 -13.87 10.09
C VAL A 542 15.78 -15.35 10.27
N GLN A 543 15.70 -15.83 11.50
CA GLN A 543 15.38 -17.23 11.79
C GLN A 543 14.00 -17.61 11.23
N MET A 544 12.99 -16.81 11.47
CA MET A 544 11.61 -17.08 11.02
C MET A 544 11.50 -17.09 9.50
N LEU A 545 11.96 -16.02 8.82
CA LEU A 545 11.82 -15.89 7.38
C LEU A 545 12.63 -16.94 6.60
N THR A 546 13.81 -17.33 7.10
CA THR A 546 14.63 -18.38 6.49
C THR A 546 14.09 -19.77 6.75
N ALA A 547 13.60 -20.06 7.97
CA ALA A 547 13.01 -21.36 8.32
C ALA A 547 11.78 -21.68 7.46
N HIS A 548 10.95 -20.67 7.18
CA HIS A 548 9.80 -20.80 6.28
C HIS A 548 10.14 -20.67 4.79
N LYS A 549 11.40 -20.41 4.46
CA LYS A 549 11.89 -20.21 3.08
C LYS A 549 11.19 -19.07 2.36
N VAL A 550 10.76 -18.06 3.10
CA VAL A 550 10.11 -16.86 2.53
C VAL A 550 11.18 -15.93 1.94
N LEU A 551 12.22 -15.65 2.72
CA LEU A 551 13.41 -14.90 2.30
C LEU A 551 14.67 -15.57 2.80
N SER A 552 15.72 -15.57 1.99
CA SER A 552 17.06 -15.88 2.45
C SER A 552 17.66 -14.69 3.20
N GLU A 553 18.71 -14.91 4.00
CA GLU A 553 19.39 -13.81 4.69
C GLU A 553 19.96 -12.80 3.70
N ALA A 554 20.49 -13.26 2.56
CA ALA A 554 21.00 -12.38 1.50
C ALA A 554 19.86 -11.52 0.90
N GLU A 555 18.70 -12.10 0.63
CA GLU A 555 17.53 -11.36 0.15
C GLU A 555 17.02 -10.33 1.19
N MET A 556 17.09 -10.64 2.49
CA MET A 556 16.71 -9.71 3.57
C MET A 556 17.69 -8.53 3.65
N ARG A 557 18.98 -8.79 3.61
CA ARG A 557 20.04 -7.77 3.62
C ARG A 557 19.89 -6.82 2.43
N SER A 558 19.69 -7.38 1.25
CA SER A 558 19.46 -6.61 0.03
C SER A 558 18.25 -5.68 0.17
N ARG A 559 17.13 -6.18 0.72
CA ARG A 559 15.93 -5.36 0.92
C ARG A 559 16.16 -4.25 1.93
N CYS A 560 16.90 -4.52 3.00
CA CYS A 560 17.28 -3.49 3.97
C CYS A 560 18.02 -2.33 3.28
N GLU A 561 19.04 -2.63 2.49
CA GLU A 561 19.79 -1.63 1.75
C GLU A 561 18.92 -0.87 0.75
N ILE A 562 18.13 -1.57 -0.08
CA ILE A 562 17.26 -0.94 -1.09
C ILE A 562 16.24 0.00 -0.44
N LEU A 563 15.63 -0.40 0.66
CA LEU A 563 14.61 0.42 1.34
C LEU A 563 15.24 1.69 1.95
N LEU A 564 16.39 1.59 2.57
CA LEU A 564 17.12 2.74 3.09
C LEU A 564 17.61 3.67 1.97
N GLU A 565 18.20 3.12 0.89
CA GLU A 565 18.56 3.90 -0.29
C GLU A 565 17.36 4.65 -0.89
N ASN A 566 16.22 3.98 -1.00
CA ASN A 566 15.02 4.59 -1.56
C ASN A 566 14.51 5.74 -0.67
N TYR A 567 14.56 5.56 0.66
CA TYR A 567 14.27 6.63 1.62
C TYR A 567 15.20 7.83 1.41
N CYS A 568 16.52 7.60 1.39
CA CYS A 568 17.53 8.65 1.19
C CYS A 568 17.29 9.41 -0.12
N LYS A 569 17.17 8.68 -1.23
CA LYS A 569 16.96 9.26 -2.56
C LYS A 569 15.67 10.09 -2.62
N THR A 570 14.59 9.60 -2.02
CA THR A 570 13.29 10.31 -2.00
C THR A 570 13.43 11.65 -1.27
N VAL A 571 13.96 11.65 -0.05
CA VAL A 571 14.09 12.89 0.74
C VAL A 571 15.09 13.87 0.12
N ILE A 572 16.20 13.37 -0.46
CA ILE A 572 17.15 14.23 -1.17
C ILE A 572 16.51 14.88 -2.41
N ILE A 573 15.68 14.16 -3.17
CA ILE A 573 14.93 14.73 -4.30
C ILE A 573 13.98 15.81 -3.80
N GLU A 574 13.26 15.58 -2.72
CA GLU A 574 12.38 16.57 -2.10
C GLU A 574 13.15 17.82 -1.65
N ALA A 575 14.25 17.65 -0.93
CA ALA A 575 15.10 18.75 -0.47
C ALA A 575 15.63 19.59 -1.64
N ASN A 576 16.17 18.94 -2.67
CA ASN A 576 16.66 19.63 -3.86
C ASN A 576 15.52 20.36 -4.61
N THR A 577 14.35 19.78 -4.66
CA THR A 577 13.15 20.41 -5.25
C THR A 577 12.73 21.65 -4.46
N MET A 578 12.76 21.59 -3.12
CA MET A 578 12.51 22.77 -2.27
C MET A 578 13.51 23.89 -2.52
N ILE A 579 14.80 23.57 -2.62
CA ILE A 579 15.86 24.54 -2.91
C ILE A 579 15.62 25.20 -4.27
N ASP A 580 15.32 24.42 -5.31
CA ASP A 580 15.05 24.93 -6.66
C ASP A 580 13.84 25.88 -6.68
N ILE A 581 12.73 25.46 -6.06
CA ILE A 581 11.49 26.25 -5.98
C ILE A 581 11.72 27.54 -5.16
N ALA A 582 12.36 27.45 -4.00
CA ALA A 582 12.62 28.60 -3.15
C ALA A 582 13.45 29.67 -3.90
N ARG A 583 14.58 29.26 -4.52
CA ARG A 583 15.47 30.18 -5.22
C ARG A 583 14.92 30.73 -6.51
N LYS A 584 14.21 29.93 -7.30
CA LYS A 584 13.82 30.31 -8.66
C LYS A 584 12.38 30.81 -8.79
N GLN A 585 11.54 30.52 -7.80
CA GLN A 585 10.12 30.86 -7.84
C GLN A 585 9.70 31.74 -6.66
N ILE A 586 9.86 31.28 -5.41
CA ILE A 586 9.32 31.99 -4.23
C ILE A 586 10.07 33.31 -3.98
N LEU A 587 11.39 33.26 -3.86
CA LEU A 587 12.19 34.46 -3.61
C LEU A 587 11.97 35.57 -4.67
N PRO A 588 12.02 35.28 -5.99
CA PRO A 588 11.73 36.26 -7.01
C PRO A 588 10.31 36.82 -6.94
N ALA A 589 9.31 36.00 -6.60
CA ALA A 589 7.92 36.41 -6.48
C ALA A 589 7.70 37.39 -5.32
N VAL A 590 8.19 37.03 -4.13
CA VAL A 590 8.11 37.87 -2.93
C VAL A 590 8.86 39.18 -3.12
N GLN A 591 10.06 39.13 -3.72
CA GLN A 591 10.86 40.32 -4.03
C GLN A 591 10.16 41.22 -5.07
N GLY A 592 9.56 40.64 -6.12
CA GLY A 592 8.80 41.38 -7.13
C GLY A 592 7.63 42.13 -6.51
N TYR A 593 6.87 41.50 -5.63
CA TYR A 593 5.79 42.17 -4.90
C TYR A 593 6.29 43.26 -3.97
N THR A 594 7.35 43.02 -3.24
CA THR A 594 8.00 44.02 -2.36
C THR A 594 8.45 45.26 -3.15
N ALA A 595 9.04 45.05 -4.33
CA ALA A 595 9.46 46.12 -5.21
C ALA A 595 8.28 46.97 -5.74
N GLU A 596 7.15 46.35 -6.11
CA GLU A 596 5.91 47.07 -6.51
C GLU A 596 5.40 47.92 -5.36
N LEU A 597 5.30 47.39 -4.15
CA LEU A 597 4.87 48.12 -2.96
C LEU A 597 5.80 49.33 -2.66
N ALA A 598 7.12 49.14 -2.72
CA ALA A 598 8.11 50.17 -2.50
C ALA A 598 8.00 51.29 -3.54
N GLY A 599 7.82 50.94 -4.82
CA GLY A 599 7.54 51.89 -5.90
C GLY A 599 6.26 52.67 -5.65
N GLY A 600 5.19 52.02 -5.20
CA GLY A 600 3.93 52.63 -4.82
C GLY A 600 4.08 53.66 -3.68
N VAL A 601 4.82 53.28 -2.60
CA VAL A 601 5.13 54.20 -1.50
C VAL A 601 5.92 55.42 -1.99
N ALA A 602 6.97 55.21 -2.80
CA ALA A 602 7.77 56.28 -3.34
C ALA A 602 6.92 57.25 -4.20
N ALA A 603 6.07 56.75 -5.08
CA ALA A 603 5.17 57.53 -5.92
C ALA A 603 4.16 58.36 -5.08
N LYS A 604 3.53 57.75 -4.05
CA LYS A 604 2.63 58.43 -3.12
C LYS A 604 3.33 59.58 -2.37
N LYS A 605 4.53 59.31 -1.84
CA LYS A 605 5.33 60.30 -1.11
C LYS A 605 5.86 61.45 -2.01
N ALA A 606 6.07 61.19 -3.30
CA ALA A 606 6.44 62.21 -4.27
C ALA A 606 5.27 63.20 -4.53
N ILE A 607 4.01 62.82 -4.36
CA ILE A 607 2.83 63.68 -4.47
C ILE A 607 2.72 64.56 -3.19
N SER A 608 2.77 63.95 -2.01
CA SER A 608 2.80 64.63 -0.70
C SER A 608 3.41 63.74 0.35
N THR A 609 4.27 64.28 1.18
CA THR A 609 4.85 63.62 2.34
C THR A 609 3.81 63.25 3.39
N ASP A 610 2.63 63.89 3.41
CA ASP A 610 1.54 63.68 4.35
C ASP A 610 0.69 62.44 4.02
N ILE A 611 0.80 61.89 2.79
CA ILE A 611 0.09 60.65 2.43
C ILE A 611 0.55 59.51 3.33
N VAL A 612 -0.41 58.93 4.01
CA VAL A 612 -0.15 57.81 4.93
C VAL A 612 0.12 56.53 4.13
N CYS A 613 1.24 55.87 4.40
CA CYS A 613 1.65 54.58 3.75
C CYS A 613 2.00 53.52 4.82
N GLY A 614 1.31 53.53 5.98
CA GLY A 614 1.61 52.65 7.11
C GLY A 614 1.44 51.17 6.77
N TYR A 615 0.39 50.85 6.04
CA TYR A 615 0.12 49.47 5.61
C TYR A 615 1.23 48.96 4.68
N GLU A 616 1.50 49.67 3.62
CA GLU A 616 2.51 49.27 2.62
C GLU A 616 3.91 49.19 3.23
N SER A 617 4.29 50.17 4.06
CA SER A 617 5.59 50.20 4.71
C SER A 617 5.76 49.02 5.71
N GLY A 618 4.71 48.69 6.46
CA GLY A 618 4.69 47.54 7.36
C GLY A 618 4.79 46.21 6.61
N LEU A 619 4.07 46.09 5.50
CA LEU A 619 4.13 44.92 4.64
C LEU A 619 5.49 44.72 3.95
N ILE A 620 6.09 45.81 3.44
CA ILE A 620 7.46 45.83 2.87
C ILE A 620 8.46 45.32 3.93
N ALA A 621 8.38 45.83 5.14
CA ALA A 621 9.30 45.40 6.23
C ALA A 621 9.13 43.90 6.52
N ARG A 622 7.88 43.40 6.62
CA ARG A 622 7.59 41.99 6.86
C ARG A 622 8.10 41.09 5.73
N LEU A 623 7.79 41.42 4.47
CA LEU A 623 8.22 40.66 3.31
C LEU A 623 9.74 40.65 3.15
N SER A 624 10.45 41.77 3.50
CA SER A 624 11.91 41.79 3.48
C SER A 624 12.53 40.82 4.49
N VAL A 625 11.98 40.78 5.73
CA VAL A 625 12.42 39.81 6.76
C VAL A 625 12.17 38.37 6.30
N LEU A 626 11.00 38.07 5.74
CA LEU A 626 10.67 36.75 5.22
C LEU A 626 11.58 36.35 4.05
N THR A 627 11.89 37.29 3.16
CA THR A 627 12.85 37.05 2.05
C THR A 627 14.22 36.62 2.57
N ASP A 628 14.78 37.34 3.54
CA ASP A 628 16.06 37.01 4.15
C ASP A 628 16.02 35.65 4.86
N GLN A 629 14.93 35.36 5.58
CA GLN A 629 14.74 34.08 6.26
C GLN A 629 14.62 32.91 5.26
N ILE A 630 13.86 33.05 4.18
CA ILE A 630 13.74 32.02 3.15
C ILE A 630 15.12 31.76 2.53
N ALA A 631 15.87 32.81 2.20
CA ALA A 631 17.22 32.67 1.63
C ALA A 631 18.14 31.92 2.60
N ALA A 632 18.21 32.33 3.86
CA ALA A 632 19.04 31.69 4.88
C ALA A 632 18.66 30.22 5.10
N LYS A 633 17.34 29.91 5.23
CA LYS A 633 16.88 28.53 5.40
C LYS A 633 17.13 27.65 4.16
N THR A 634 17.10 28.24 2.97
CA THR A 634 17.46 27.53 1.73
C THR A 634 18.94 27.15 1.72
N ASP A 635 19.82 28.08 2.15
CA ASP A 635 21.26 27.83 2.22
C ASP A 635 21.60 26.80 3.34
N GLU A 636 20.92 26.87 4.49
CA GLU A 636 21.07 25.85 5.55
C GLU A 636 20.64 24.46 5.07
N LEU A 637 19.55 24.35 4.30
CA LEU A 637 19.09 23.08 3.73
C LEU A 637 20.10 22.55 2.70
N GLU A 638 20.58 23.39 1.80
CA GLU A 638 21.58 22.98 0.81
C GLU A 638 22.87 22.49 1.46
N ALA A 639 23.37 23.20 2.48
CA ALA A 639 24.54 22.79 3.24
C ALA A 639 24.36 21.39 3.84
N SER A 640 23.18 21.12 4.44
CA SER A 640 22.89 19.79 5.01
C SER A 640 22.88 18.67 3.98
N VAL A 641 22.36 18.92 2.78
CA VAL A 641 22.36 17.93 1.68
C VAL A 641 23.79 17.67 1.18
N LEU A 642 24.63 18.71 1.15
CA LEU A 642 26.04 18.57 0.75
C LEU A 642 26.85 17.77 1.78
N GLU A 643 26.56 17.92 3.06
CA GLU A 643 27.22 17.18 4.16
C GLU A 643 26.99 15.65 4.08
N LEU A 644 25.86 15.20 3.51
CA LEU A 644 25.54 13.77 3.36
C LEU A 644 26.54 13.00 2.51
N LYS A 645 27.28 13.65 1.62
CA LYS A 645 28.29 13.02 0.76
C LYS A 645 29.44 12.35 1.54
N GLY A 646 29.54 12.59 2.86
CA GLY A 646 30.55 11.99 3.75
C GLY A 646 30.04 10.78 4.54
N ALA A 647 28.80 10.32 4.35
CA ALA A 647 28.25 9.16 5.06
C ALA A 647 29.04 7.87 4.69
N ALA A 648 29.32 7.05 5.69
CA ALA A 648 30.10 5.84 5.51
C ALA A 648 29.27 4.69 4.88
N ASP A 649 27.98 4.66 5.16
CA ASP A 649 27.02 3.69 4.63
C ASP A 649 25.61 4.30 4.53
N VAL A 650 24.69 3.58 3.87
CA VAL A 650 23.32 4.03 3.63
C VAL A 650 22.51 4.20 4.92
N ALA A 651 22.78 3.46 5.97
CA ALA A 651 22.05 3.58 7.23
C ALA A 651 22.45 4.89 7.95
N GLN A 652 23.74 5.22 7.96
CA GLN A 652 24.21 6.50 8.51
C GLN A 652 23.68 7.68 7.71
N GLU A 653 23.61 7.57 6.38
CA GLU A 653 22.98 8.59 5.53
C GLU A 653 21.50 8.77 5.88
N ALA A 654 20.75 7.69 6.04
CA ALA A 654 19.33 7.72 6.39
C ALA A 654 19.09 8.38 7.76
N TYR A 655 19.90 8.07 8.76
CA TYR A 655 19.82 8.74 10.08
C TYR A 655 20.19 10.23 10.00
N ALA A 656 21.22 10.61 9.26
CA ALA A 656 21.58 12.00 9.06
C ALA A 656 20.46 12.80 8.35
N ILE A 657 19.81 12.21 7.38
CA ILE A 657 18.62 12.79 6.70
C ILE A 657 17.50 13.00 7.71
N ARG A 658 17.13 11.98 8.49
CA ARG A 658 16.09 12.07 9.51
C ARG A 658 16.37 13.18 10.53
N ASP A 659 17.61 13.24 11.02
CA ASP A 659 17.98 14.11 12.15
C ASP A 659 18.24 15.56 11.73
N ALA A 660 18.69 15.79 10.49
CA ALA A 660 19.08 17.12 10.03
C ALA A 660 18.25 17.65 8.86
N VAL A 661 18.09 16.88 7.79
CA VAL A 661 17.50 17.38 6.54
C VAL A 661 16.00 17.63 6.70
N ILE A 662 15.26 16.67 7.28
CA ILE A 662 13.78 16.78 7.46
C ILE A 662 13.44 18.03 8.28
N GLY A 663 14.15 18.30 9.38
CA GLY A 663 13.92 19.47 10.21
C GLY A 663 14.17 20.79 9.45
N ARG A 664 15.21 20.84 8.62
CA ARG A 664 15.52 22.04 7.79
C ARG A 664 14.50 22.24 6.66
N MET A 665 14.02 21.16 6.06
CA MET A 665 12.90 21.24 5.09
C MET A 665 11.65 21.83 5.74
N ALA A 666 11.30 21.38 6.94
CA ALA A 666 10.17 21.91 7.70
C ALA A 666 10.34 23.39 8.06
N ALA A 667 11.54 23.81 8.46
CA ALA A 667 11.86 25.19 8.80
C ALA A 667 11.77 26.11 7.57
N LEU A 668 12.28 25.69 6.39
CA LEU A 668 12.14 26.44 5.14
C LEU A 668 10.67 26.55 4.73
N ARG A 669 9.92 25.44 4.80
CA ARG A 669 8.49 25.44 4.49
C ARG A 669 7.71 26.44 5.35
N ALA A 670 7.93 26.44 6.65
CA ALA A 670 7.18 27.32 7.58
C ALA A 670 7.30 28.80 7.19
N VAL A 671 8.50 29.26 6.86
CA VAL A 671 8.74 30.66 6.46
C VAL A 671 8.17 30.97 5.07
N ALA A 672 8.27 30.05 4.13
CA ALA A 672 7.73 30.21 2.79
C ALA A 672 6.18 30.20 2.80
N ASP A 673 5.55 29.31 3.57
CA ASP A 673 4.09 29.26 3.74
C ASP A 673 3.58 30.53 4.44
N GLU A 674 4.34 31.14 5.37
CA GLU A 674 4.01 32.45 5.91
C GLU A 674 4.07 33.55 4.85
N ALA A 675 5.10 33.55 4.00
CA ALA A 675 5.23 34.50 2.90
C ALA A 675 4.06 34.39 1.89
N GLU A 676 3.56 33.17 1.63
CA GLU A 676 2.37 32.94 0.81
C GLU A 676 1.16 33.72 1.34
N THR A 677 0.93 33.72 2.64
CA THR A 677 -0.25 34.37 3.25
C THR A 677 -0.28 35.89 3.14
N VAL A 678 0.86 36.50 2.84
CA VAL A 678 1.01 37.97 2.79
C VAL A 678 1.47 38.50 1.40
N THR A 679 1.77 37.60 0.49
CA THR A 679 2.11 37.96 -0.92
C THR A 679 0.83 37.99 -1.72
N ALA A 680 0.66 39.04 -2.56
CA ALA A 680 -0.52 39.11 -3.41
C ALA A 680 -0.59 37.96 -4.39
N GLU A 681 -1.80 37.40 -4.59
CA GLU A 681 -2.08 36.21 -5.42
C GLU A 681 -1.45 36.31 -6.81
N LYS A 682 -1.52 37.47 -7.49
CA LYS A 682 -0.92 37.65 -8.81
C LYS A 682 0.61 37.48 -8.86
N TYR A 683 1.28 37.51 -7.71
CA TYR A 683 2.74 37.27 -7.60
C TYR A 683 3.09 35.88 -7.18
N TRP A 684 2.16 35.17 -6.48
CA TRP A 684 2.48 33.83 -6.01
C TRP A 684 2.71 32.87 -7.19
N PRO A 685 3.84 32.12 -7.20
CA PRO A 685 4.34 31.54 -8.45
C PRO A 685 3.70 30.20 -8.86
N PHE A 686 2.84 29.63 -8.01
CA PHE A 686 2.19 28.34 -8.27
C PHE A 686 0.84 28.23 -7.55
N PRO A 687 -0.04 27.30 -7.97
CA PRO A 687 -1.37 27.13 -7.37
C PRO A 687 -1.32 26.84 -5.87
N THR A 688 -2.20 27.50 -5.14
CA THR A 688 -2.39 27.37 -3.68
C THR A 688 -3.16 26.11 -3.32
N TYR A 689 -3.18 25.75 -2.03
CA TYR A 689 -4.01 24.64 -1.54
C TYR A 689 -5.50 24.86 -1.80
N GLY A 690 -5.99 26.10 -1.70
CA GLY A 690 -7.37 26.42 -2.03
C GLY A 690 -7.75 26.06 -3.46
N GLU A 691 -6.87 26.37 -4.41
CA GLU A 691 -7.08 26.04 -5.83
C GLU A 691 -6.99 24.54 -6.09
N LEU A 692 -5.99 23.85 -5.53
CA LEU A 692 -5.78 22.43 -5.73
C LEU A 692 -6.90 21.57 -5.13
N LEU A 693 -7.25 21.81 -3.86
CA LEU A 693 -8.22 21.00 -3.13
C LEU A 693 -9.68 21.27 -3.53
N PHE A 694 -9.98 22.46 -4.05
CA PHE A 694 -11.34 22.87 -4.46
C PHE A 694 -11.50 23.10 -5.97
N GLY A 695 -10.47 22.85 -6.77
CA GLY A 695 -10.46 23.10 -8.21
C GLY A 695 -11.31 22.14 -9.04
N VAL A 696 -11.58 20.92 -8.57
CA VAL A 696 -12.49 20.00 -9.26
C VAL A 696 -13.93 20.37 -8.93
N ARG A 697 -14.71 20.70 -9.95
CA ARG A 697 -16.12 21.14 -9.84
C ARG A 697 -17.05 20.17 -10.56
#